data_2b5576c7a1c5d37d7751d8722589f044
#
_entry.id   2b5576c7a1c5d37d7751d8722589f044
#
_cell.length_a   1.000
_cell.length_b   1.000
_cell.length_c   1.000
_cell.angle_alpha   90.00
_cell.angle_beta   90.00
_cell.angle_gamma   90.00
#
_symmetry.space_group_name_H-M   'P 1'
#
loop_
_entity.id
_entity.type
_entity.pdbx_description
1 polymer ?
#
loop_
_entity_poly.entity_id
_entity_poly.type
_entity_poly.pdbx_seq_one_letter_code
_entity_poly.pdbx_strand_id
1 'polypeptide(L)'
;MKKKQWLALAMTICLAAGAAGCGSREDTTVAEVTEESQEERETEEKETAAEETGETKENQIRQEEGLPDYTPAVESYQVEADLSNVENADRFYLQDHMAKKLVENNFVVCDGTWSEFFDLYEQNRYLQVPVFVTTDSMMHTYHLYFALLQKNTESNYLTDLTGKFSSRMYEDSLAQYQELAGTEWEDAALKNVAFFAVGAELMGQEVADLPTGAKTIVSQEQQLILDARSVEESPLTGDWEDYSQYKPRGYYEGNEELEQYFRAMMWYGRRNFAQTNETQNREALLMTLALQEDSEAQEAWNAVYSITSFFAGASDDAGYQEYAPIIEEVYGKDVTLEKLVGDDKSFEKYVKLIQTLDPPAINSEVFADDEGETDKTQLAKGFRFMGQRFSLDEAVFTQLCYSKVKENPEGEKRMLPDALDVPAAMGSDKAVELLQENGAFTYAGYEENLEKVQTKIQEKPDSFWNASLYANWLYTLNPLLEERGEGYPSFMTNEEWQKKNLEGFLGSWTELKHDTVLYSKQFVAEMGGGDEEVDDRGYVEPMPELYHRLSVLTQKTAYGLEKFGVINDTDKENLARLEELADQLTTISIKELTNEPLTEAEFELIRSYGGNLEHFWEEAVKEQSESESRPYSSEFPAALVVDVATDPNGMVLEEAIGGISEIYVVVPVDGKLRIAKGGVFTYYQFEQPLSDRMTDSQWRQKLGLELTDDMQYIRDDSLEQPQWTQSYRSKWQYEN
;
A
#
# COMPACT_ATOMS: atom_id res chain seq x y z
N MET A 1 33.65 0.37 9.59
CA MET A 1 33.44 -0.79 10.52
C MET A 1 31.98 -0.90 10.96
N LYS A 2 31.25 0.20 11.15
CA LYS A 2 29.80 0.12 11.52
C LYS A 2 28.90 -0.41 10.38
N LYS A 3 29.17 -0.07 9.09
CA LYS A 3 28.38 -0.55 7.93
C LYS A 3 28.35 -2.09 7.75
N LYS A 4 29.43 -2.80 8.09
CA LYS A 4 29.50 -4.27 7.91
C LYS A 4 28.61 -5.08 8.89
N GLN A 5 28.22 -4.50 10.02
CA GLN A 5 27.35 -5.18 10.99
C GLN A 5 25.85 -5.12 10.60
N TRP A 6 25.46 -4.12 9.80
CA TRP A 6 24.07 -3.89 9.43
C TRP A 6 23.54 -4.83 8.32
N LEU A 7 24.39 -5.19 7.36
CA LEU A 7 24.00 -6.10 6.29
C LEU A 7 23.75 -7.55 6.77
N ALA A 8 24.49 -8.00 7.79
CA ALA A 8 24.25 -9.30 8.40
C ALA A 8 22.88 -9.39 9.11
N LEU A 9 22.33 -8.27 9.56
CA LEU A 9 21.03 -8.19 10.24
C LEU A 9 19.86 -8.26 9.26
N ALA A 10 20.01 -7.66 8.08
CA ALA A 10 18.98 -7.74 7.02
C ALA A 10 18.71 -9.19 6.56
N MET A 11 19.75 -10.02 6.48
CA MET A 11 19.61 -11.45 6.15
C MET A 11 18.75 -12.24 7.16
N THR A 12 18.78 -11.89 8.45
CA THR A 12 18.06 -12.63 9.50
C THR A 12 16.54 -12.40 9.43
N ILE A 13 16.10 -11.24 8.89
CA ILE A 13 14.66 -10.90 8.79
C ILE A 13 13.99 -11.65 7.65
N CYS A 14 14.68 -11.85 6.51
CA CYS A 14 14.12 -12.59 5.38
C CYS A 14 13.97 -14.08 5.63
N LEU A 15 14.84 -14.68 6.46
CA LEU A 15 14.78 -16.11 6.82
C LEU A 15 13.61 -16.46 7.73
N ALA A 16 13.08 -15.51 8.51
CA ALA A 16 11.94 -15.76 9.40
C ALA A 16 10.58 -15.76 8.67
N ALA A 17 10.46 -15.08 7.52
CA ALA A 17 9.24 -15.03 6.73
C ALA A 17 9.04 -16.27 5.83
N GLY A 18 10.12 -16.96 5.44
CA GLY A 18 10.09 -18.14 4.57
C GLY A 18 9.81 -19.50 5.27
N ALA A 19 9.78 -19.56 6.61
CA ALA A 19 9.66 -20.81 7.35
C ALA A 19 8.23 -21.24 7.74
N ALA A 20 7.21 -20.49 7.32
CA ALA A 20 5.82 -20.72 7.74
C ALA A 20 4.97 -21.61 6.80
N GLY A 21 5.55 -22.28 5.83
CA GLY A 21 4.81 -23.08 4.86
C GLY A 21 5.38 -24.48 4.60
N CYS A 22 5.20 -25.44 5.50
CA CYS A 22 5.01 -26.83 5.16
C CYS A 22 4.58 -27.67 6.37
N GLY A 23 3.40 -28.25 6.30
CA GLY A 23 2.82 -29.16 7.30
C GLY A 23 3.01 -30.63 6.96
N SER A 24 3.24 -31.38 8.01
CA SER A 24 2.91 -32.79 8.30
C SER A 24 3.37 -33.94 7.41
N ARG A 25 4.12 -34.86 8.00
CA ARG A 25 3.69 -36.25 8.24
C ARG A 25 4.59 -37.00 9.23
N GLU A 26 3.92 -37.80 10.06
CA GLU A 26 4.47 -38.71 11.08
C GLU A 26 5.34 -39.84 10.48
N ASP A 27 6.38 -40.27 11.18
CA ASP A 27 6.44 -41.64 11.65
C ASP A 27 7.51 -41.84 12.75
N THR A 28 7.19 -42.74 13.66
CA THR A 28 7.80 -43.10 14.93
C THR A 28 9.06 -43.94 14.80
N THR A 29 10.09 -43.69 15.65
CA THR A 29 10.83 -44.76 16.34
C THR A 29 11.49 -44.22 17.61
N VAL A 30 11.30 -44.96 18.73
CA VAL A 30 11.81 -44.71 20.08
C VAL A 30 13.21 -45.28 20.22
N ALA A 31 14.13 -44.49 20.78
CA ALA A 31 15.36 -45.02 21.35
C ALA A 31 15.63 -44.33 22.71
N GLU A 32 15.88 -45.13 23.77
CA GLU A 32 16.16 -44.68 25.13
C GLU A 32 17.49 -43.89 25.21
N VAL A 33 17.44 -42.75 25.91
CA VAL A 33 18.62 -41.93 26.23
C VAL A 33 18.72 -41.78 27.75
N THR A 34 19.93 -41.84 28.27
CA THR A 34 20.25 -41.84 29.71
C THR A 34 20.17 -40.44 30.35
N GLU A 35 19.87 -40.37 31.65
CA GLU A 35 19.53 -39.14 32.40
C GLU A 35 20.58 -37.99 32.34
N GLU A 36 21.89 -38.29 32.22
CA GLU A 36 22.94 -37.25 32.14
C GLU A 36 22.94 -36.41 30.84
N SER A 37 22.34 -36.92 29.77
CA SER A 37 22.20 -36.17 28.48
C SER A 37 20.95 -35.31 28.41
N GLN A 38 20.06 -35.40 29.38
CA GLN A 38 18.83 -34.59 29.42
C GLN A 38 19.06 -33.24 30.10
N GLU A 39 19.89 -33.13 31.10
CA GLU A 39 20.18 -31.85 31.77
C GLU A 39 20.98 -30.88 30.88
N GLU A 40 21.95 -31.36 30.09
CA GLU A 40 22.67 -30.51 29.13
C GLU A 40 21.80 -30.12 27.93
N ARG A 41 20.92 -31.01 27.45
CA ARG A 41 19.96 -30.69 26.40
C ARG A 41 18.85 -29.75 26.87
N GLU A 42 18.34 -29.92 28.10
CA GLU A 42 17.35 -29.00 28.66
C GLU A 42 17.92 -27.60 28.94
N THR A 43 19.26 -27.49 29.15
CA THR A 43 19.92 -26.19 29.32
C THR A 43 20.17 -25.51 27.96
N GLU A 44 20.61 -26.27 26.94
CA GLU A 44 20.74 -25.76 25.57
C GLU A 44 19.38 -25.45 24.94
N GLU A 45 18.34 -26.29 25.13
CA GLU A 45 16.98 -26.00 24.66
C GLU A 45 16.32 -24.83 25.42
N LYS A 46 16.69 -24.59 26.68
CA LYS A 46 16.25 -23.40 27.43
C LYS A 46 17.03 -22.14 27.05
N GLU A 47 18.31 -22.22 26.71
CA GLU A 47 19.06 -21.08 26.16
C GLU A 47 18.64 -20.75 24.74
N THR A 48 18.47 -21.74 23.85
CA THR A 48 17.91 -21.51 22.49
C THR A 48 16.44 -21.05 22.53
N ALA A 49 15.62 -21.62 23.41
CA ALA A 49 14.25 -21.14 23.59
C ALA A 49 14.20 -19.77 24.29
N ALA A 50 15.20 -19.38 25.07
CA ALA A 50 15.30 -18.03 25.64
C ALA A 50 15.85 -17.01 24.62
N GLU A 51 16.71 -17.42 23.70
CA GLU A 51 17.12 -16.57 22.55
C GLU A 51 16.02 -16.46 21.50
N GLU A 52 15.33 -17.55 21.14
CA GLU A 52 14.15 -17.49 20.24
C GLU A 52 12.98 -16.71 20.88
N THR A 53 12.73 -16.82 22.20
CA THR A 53 11.71 -16.01 22.88
C THR A 53 12.15 -14.57 23.12
N GLY A 54 13.44 -14.25 23.10
CA GLY A 54 13.97 -12.89 23.10
C GLY A 54 13.77 -12.21 21.76
N GLU A 55 14.18 -12.83 20.66
CA GLU A 55 13.99 -12.29 19.31
C GLU A 55 12.51 -12.26 18.87
N THR A 56 11.70 -13.25 19.27
CA THR A 56 10.25 -13.25 19.00
C THR A 56 9.48 -12.23 19.82
N LYS A 57 9.93 -11.85 21.02
CA LYS A 57 9.27 -10.79 21.80
C LYS A 57 9.56 -9.39 21.28
N GLU A 58 10.71 -9.13 20.69
CA GLU A 58 11.00 -7.84 20.04
C GLU A 58 10.26 -7.66 18.71
N ASN A 59 9.86 -8.75 18.03
CA ASN A 59 9.14 -8.69 16.75
C ASN A 59 7.61 -8.87 16.84
N GLN A 60 7.06 -9.15 18.02
CA GLN A 60 5.62 -9.30 18.25
C GLN A 60 5.10 -8.17 19.15
N ILE A 61 5.11 -6.96 18.64
CA ILE A 61 4.18 -5.95 19.15
C ILE A 61 2.80 -6.42 18.65
N ARG A 62 2.02 -7.06 19.51
CA ARG A 62 0.64 -7.41 19.19
C ARG A 62 -0.14 -6.11 19.09
N GLN A 63 -0.87 -5.92 18.00
CA GLN A 63 -1.59 -4.69 17.72
C GLN A 63 -2.69 -4.36 18.73
N GLU A 64 -3.01 -5.30 19.60
CA GLU A 64 -4.01 -5.14 20.68
C GLU A 64 -3.38 -5.18 22.08
N GLU A 65 -2.08 -5.42 22.22
CA GLU A 65 -1.39 -5.32 23.51
C GLU A 65 -1.25 -3.84 23.91
N GLY A 66 -1.94 -3.45 24.96
CA GLY A 66 -1.87 -2.10 25.52
C GLY A 66 -3.17 -1.30 25.41
N LEU A 67 -4.13 -1.70 24.57
CA LEU A 67 -5.46 -1.09 24.57
C LEU A 67 -6.17 -1.43 25.87
N PRO A 68 -6.58 -0.44 26.70
CA PRO A 68 -7.31 -0.70 27.93
C PRO A 68 -8.70 -1.32 27.64
N ASP A 69 -9.15 -2.22 28.52
CA ASP A 69 -10.53 -2.69 28.47
C ASP A 69 -11.51 -1.54 28.72
N TYR A 70 -12.51 -1.38 27.87
CA TYR A 70 -13.56 -0.38 28.03
C TYR A 70 -14.91 -0.97 27.64
N THR A 71 -15.99 -0.36 28.11
CA THR A 71 -17.36 -0.73 27.74
C THR A 71 -18.12 0.54 27.36
N PRO A 72 -18.53 0.68 26.09
CA PRO A 72 -19.32 1.82 25.64
C PRO A 72 -20.59 1.98 26.47
N ALA A 73 -20.88 3.21 26.91
CA ALA A 73 -21.97 3.54 27.83
C ALA A 73 -22.67 4.87 27.48
N VAL A 74 -22.50 5.36 26.26
CA VAL A 74 -23.19 6.58 25.80
C VAL A 74 -24.68 6.31 25.68
N GLU A 75 -25.49 7.18 26.31
CA GLU A 75 -26.95 7.10 26.20
C GLU A 75 -27.40 7.48 24.78
N SER A 76 -28.30 6.69 24.20
CA SER A 76 -28.91 7.00 22.90
C SER A 76 -29.65 8.33 22.95
N TYR A 77 -29.48 9.17 21.94
CA TYR A 77 -30.13 10.46 21.81
C TYR A 77 -30.78 10.63 20.44
N GLN A 78 -31.73 11.57 20.35
CA GLN A 78 -32.38 11.97 19.11
C GLN A 78 -32.27 13.48 18.95
N VAL A 79 -32.09 13.93 17.71
CA VAL A 79 -32.07 15.33 17.33
C VAL A 79 -33.49 15.77 16.98
N GLU A 80 -33.97 16.84 17.62
CA GLU A 80 -35.30 17.40 17.32
C GLU A 80 -35.33 18.03 15.93
N ALA A 81 -36.47 17.94 15.26
CA ALA A 81 -36.62 18.38 13.87
C ALA A 81 -36.31 19.87 13.63
N ASP A 82 -36.42 20.70 14.66
CA ASP A 82 -36.11 22.12 14.67
C ASP A 82 -34.73 22.42 15.31
N LEU A 83 -33.92 21.42 15.60
CA LEU A 83 -32.64 21.49 16.27
C LEU A 83 -32.69 22.15 17.68
N SER A 84 -33.87 22.28 18.29
CA SER A 84 -34.07 23.04 19.54
C SER A 84 -33.36 22.41 20.75
N ASN A 85 -32.98 21.15 20.69
CA ASN A 85 -32.20 20.44 21.70
C ASN A 85 -30.69 20.42 21.42
N VAL A 86 -30.21 21.15 20.41
CA VAL A 86 -28.80 21.29 20.07
C VAL A 86 -28.32 22.70 20.44
N GLU A 87 -27.40 22.83 21.43
CA GLU A 87 -27.09 24.13 22.10
C GLU A 87 -26.52 25.21 21.17
N ASN A 88 -25.77 24.80 20.12
CA ASN A 88 -25.04 25.72 19.24
C ASN A 88 -25.56 25.70 17.80
N ALA A 89 -26.79 25.20 17.59
CA ALA A 89 -27.33 25.07 16.23
C ALA A 89 -27.45 26.38 15.47
N ASP A 90 -27.67 27.51 16.21
CA ASP A 90 -27.78 28.84 15.66
C ASP A 90 -26.45 29.43 15.15
N ARG A 91 -25.33 28.81 15.46
CA ARG A 91 -24.00 29.20 14.98
C ARG A 91 -23.68 28.62 13.60
N PHE A 92 -24.46 27.64 13.11
CA PHE A 92 -24.23 26.95 11.85
C PHE A 92 -25.29 27.36 10.82
N TYR A 93 -24.82 27.80 9.66
CA TYR A 93 -25.71 27.99 8.52
C TYR A 93 -25.87 26.66 7.78
N LEU A 94 -26.98 25.97 8.01
CA LEU A 94 -27.34 24.75 7.32
C LEU A 94 -28.54 25.02 6.42
N GLN A 95 -28.47 24.61 5.15
CA GLN A 95 -29.62 24.65 4.25
C GLN A 95 -30.63 23.57 4.67
N ASP A 96 -31.93 23.74 4.34
CA ASP A 96 -33.02 22.86 4.81
C ASP A 96 -32.74 21.37 4.53
N HIS A 97 -32.16 21.02 3.38
CA HIS A 97 -31.86 19.65 3.02
C HIS A 97 -30.65 19.08 3.81
N MET A 98 -29.70 19.94 4.21
CA MET A 98 -28.58 19.57 5.07
C MET A 98 -29.05 19.35 6.50
N ALA A 99 -29.85 20.30 7.03
CA ALA A 99 -30.46 20.18 8.36
C ALA A 99 -31.33 18.93 8.48
N LYS A 100 -32.06 18.57 7.41
CA LYS A 100 -32.86 17.36 7.37
C LYS A 100 -32.00 16.11 7.55
N LYS A 101 -30.88 15.95 6.83
CA LYS A 101 -29.96 14.82 6.96
C LYS A 101 -29.31 14.79 8.33
N LEU A 102 -28.93 15.95 8.86
CA LEU A 102 -28.39 16.06 10.22
C LEU A 102 -29.37 15.55 11.28
N VAL A 103 -30.67 15.84 11.13
CA VAL A 103 -31.71 15.34 12.03
C VAL A 103 -31.94 13.84 11.85
N GLU A 104 -31.96 13.34 10.60
CA GLU A 104 -32.22 11.93 10.27
C GLU A 104 -31.09 11.01 10.71
N ASN A 105 -29.83 11.42 10.46
CA ASN A 105 -28.65 10.56 10.65
C ASN A 105 -27.80 10.97 11.88
N ASN A 106 -28.09 12.09 12.53
CA ASN A 106 -27.25 12.78 13.52
C ASN A 106 -25.93 13.31 12.94
N PHE A 107 -25.75 13.26 11.63
CA PHE A 107 -24.63 13.88 10.91
C PHE A 107 -25.03 14.19 9.46
N VAL A 108 -24.24 15.03 8.80
CA VAL A 108 -24.29 15.30 7.37
C VAL A 108 -22.90 15.62 6.85
N VAL A 109 -22.55 15.08 5.67
CA VAL A 109 -21.33 15.46 4.95
C VAL A 109 -21.70 16.45 3.87
N CYS A 110 -20.96 17.55 3.78
CA CYS A 110 -21.14 18.58 2.76
C CYS A 110 -19.92 18.62 1.85
N ASP A 111 -20.14 18.65 0.55
CA ASP A 111 -19.04 18.77 -0.39
C ASP A 111 -18.18 19.99 -0.05
N GLY A 112 -16.91 19.72 0.24
CA GLY A 112 -15.91 20.73 0.56
C GLY A 112 -15.01 21.00 -0.64
N THR A 113 -14.28 22.09 -0.55
CA THR A 113 -13.23 22.47 -1.50
C THR A 113 -11.92 22.76 -0.79
N TRP A 114 -11.74 22.16 0.40
CA TRP A 114 -10.51 22.29 1.16
C TRP A 114 -9.39 21.52 0.48
N SER A 115 -8.25 22.16 0.37
CA SER A 115 -7.08 21.49 -0.22
C SER A 115 -6.53 20.43 0.71
N GLU A 116 -6.53 20.71 2.04
CA GLU A 116 -5.98 19.85 3.07
C GLU A 116 -6.85 19.79 4.33
N PHE A 117 -6.71 18.70 5.12
CA PHE A 117 -7.42 18.55 6.39
C PHE A 117 -7.10 19.66 7.37
N PHE A 118 -5.83 20.01 7.52
CA PHE A 118 -5.44 21.04 8.50
C PHE A 118 -6.06 22.40 8.22
N ASP A 119 -6.27 22.79 6.97
CA ASP A 119 -6.92 24.05 6.59
C ASP A 119 -8.30 24.19 7.23
N LEU A 120 -9.09 23.12 7.17
CA LEU A 120 -10.42 23.07 7.75
C LEU A 120 -10.35 23.14 9.28
N TYR A 121 -9.45 22.38 9.91
CA TYR A 121 -9.32 22.34 11.37
C TYR A 121 -8.77 23.66 11.92
N GLU A 122 -7.80 24.30 11.28
CA GLU A 122 -7.31 25.63 11.68
C GLU A 122 -8.37 26.70 11.46
N GLN A 123 -9.19 26.62 10.40
CA GLN A 123 -10.33 27.53 10.27
C GLN A 123 -11.35 27.31 11.40
N ASN A 124 -11.67 26.06 11.77
CA ASN A 124 -12.56 25.77 12.90
C ASN A 124 -12.03 26.40 14.20
N ARG A 125 -10.74 26.20 14.49
CA ARG A 125 -10.06 26.81 15.64
C ARG A 125 -10.18 28.34 15.62
N TYR A 126 -9.89 28.94 14.48
CA TYR A 126 -9.95 30.35 14.24
C TYR A 126 -11.34 30.98 14.47
N LEU A 127 -12.37 30.28 13.96
CA LEU A 127 -13.77 30.69 14.09
C LEU A 127 -14.42 30.18 15.38
N GLN A 128 -13.66 29.52 16.26
CA GLN A 128 -14.14 28.91 17.51
C GLN A 128 -15.33 27.97 17.28
N VAL A 129 -15.26 27.18 16.19
CA VAL A 129 -16.21 26.12 15.88
C VAL A 129 -15.77 24.85 16.61
N PRO A 130 -16.67 24.15 17.34
CA PRO A 130 -16.34 22.88 17.95
C PRO A 130 -15.77 21.91 16.94
N VAL A 131 -14.54 21.42 17.18
CA VAL A 131 -13.81 20.52 16.30
C VAL A 131 -14.33 19.10 16.46
N PHE A 132 -14.56 18.40 15.35
CA PHE A 132 -14.78 16.96 15.30
C PHE A 132 -13.56 16.29 14.67
N VAL A 133 -12.71 15.69 15.49
CA VAL A 133 -11.52 14.97 15.03
C VAL A 133 -11.96 13.66 14.37
N THR A 134 -11.60 13.42 13.12
CA THR A 134 -11.98 12.24 12.34
C THR A 134 -10.86 11.22 12.22
N THR A 135 -11.21 9.96 12.08
CA THR A 135 -10.27 8.90 11.70
C THR A 135 -9.63 9.16 10.34
N ASP A 136 -10.39 9.71 9.39
CA ASP A 136 -9.95 10.10 8.05
C ASP A 136 -8.72 11.03 8.12
N SER A 137 -8.78 12.07 8.94
CA SER A 137 -7.69 13.06 9.08
C SER A 137 -6.42 12.47 9.72
N MET A 138 -6.55 11.51 10.64
CA MET A 138 -5.40 10.84 11.24
C MET A 138 -4.75 9.84 10.28
N MET A 139 -5.54 9.09 9.51
CA MET A 139 -5.01 8.17 8.50
C MET A 139 -4.30 8.94 7.38
N HIS A 140 -4.88 10.06 6.93
CA HIS A 140 -4.22 10.96 5.98
C HIS A 140 -2.87 11.51 6.53
N THR A 141 -2.81 11.85 7.79
CA THR A 141 -1.56 12.31 8.42
C THR A 141 -0.48 11.22 8.40
N TYR A 142 -0.86 9.98 8.64
CA TYR A 142 0.06 8.84 8.50
C TYR A 142 0.51 8.66 7.05
N HIS A 143 -0.40 8.77 6.07
CA HIS A 143 -0.09 8.74 4.64
C HIS A 143 1.02 9.74 4.27
N LEU A 144 0.89 11.00 4.67
CA LEU A 144 1.89 12.05 4.39
C LEU A 144 3.30 11.64 4.87
N TYR A 145 3.37 11.06 6.08
CA TYR A 145 4.64 10.60 6.63
C TYR A 145 5.16 9.31 5.99
N PHE A 146 4.29 8.37 5.69
CA PHE A 146 4.64 7.15 5.00
C PHE A 146 5.26 7.46 3.63
N ALA A 147 4.63 8.31 2.83
CA ALA A 147 5.12 8.77 1.54
C ALA A 147 6.48 9.50 1.65
N LEU A 148 6.62 10.41 2.62
CA LEU A 148 7.89 11.10 2.88
C LEU A 148 9.03 10.13 3.20
N LEU A 149 8.80 9.19 4.12
CA LEU A 149 9.81 8.23 4.57
C LEU A 149 10.25 7.28 3.46
N GLN A 150 9.31 6.85 2.63
CA GLN A 150 9.63 6.04 1.46
C GLN A 150 10.48 6.80 0.46
N LYS A 151 10.05 8.00 0.05
CA LYS A 151 10.80 8.87 -0.85
C LYS A 151 12.22 9.13 -0.35
N ASN A 152 12.37 9.45 0.95
CA ASN A 152 13.67 9.68 1.55
C ASN A 152 14.53 8.41 1.54
N THR A 153 13.92 7.25 1.79
CA THR A 153 14.60 5.95 1.73
C THR A 153 15.10 5.65 0.33
N GLU A 154 14.28 5.88 -0.68
CA GLU A 154 14.61 5.64 -2.08
C GLU A 154 15.70 6.60 -2.58
N SER A 155 15.50 7.91 -2.44
CA SER A 155 16.43 8.93 -2.89
C SER A 155 17.79 8.81 -2.22
N ASN A 156 17.84 8.54 -0.91
CA ASN A 156 19.11 8.58 -0.16
C ASN A 156 19.83 7.23 -0.09
N TYR A 157 19.14 6.11 -0.42
CA TYR A 157 19.71 4.77 -0.21
C TYR A 157 19.44 3.79 -1.36
N LEU A 158 18.18 3.64 -1.81
CA LEU A 158 17.82 2.56 -2.73
C LEU A 158 18.28 2.85 -4.16
N THR A 159 18.26 4.10 -4.60
CA THR A 159 18.76 4.52 -5.93
C THR A 159 20.22 4.13 -6.12
N ASP A 160 21.09 4.47 -5.18
CA ASP A 160 22.51 4.11 -5.21
C ASP A 160 22.72 2.58 -5.20
N LEU A 161 21.96 1.85 -4.38
CA LEU A 161 22.07 0.39 -4.27
C LEU A 161 21.58 -0.29 -5.55
N THR A 162 20.51 0.22 -6.16
CA THR A 162 19.96 -0.29 -7.43
C THR A 162 20.93 -0.04 -8.58
N GLY A 163 21.52 1.13 -8.69
CA GLY A 163 22.59 1.43 -9.65
C GLY A 163 23.80 0.52 -9.44
N LYS A 164 24.18 0.26 -8.20
CA LYS A 164 25.31 -0.60 -7.85
C LYS A 164 25.08 -2.05 -8.28
N PHE A 165 23.98 -2.68 -7.90
CA PHE A 165 23.76 -4.08 -8.32
C PHE A 165 23.56 -4.18 -9.84
N SER A 166 22.89 -3.20 -10.47
CA SER A 166 22.69 -3.19 -11.92
C SER A 166 23.99 -3.22 -12.69
N SER A 167 24.95 -2.36 -12.33
CA SER A 167 26.29 -2.31 -12.98
C SER A 167 27.05 -3.62 -12.77
N ARG A 168 27.08 -4.14 -11.55
CA ARG A 168 27.82 -5.36 -11.24
C ARG A 168 27.21 -6.59 -11.95
N MET A 169 25.89 -6.75 -11.92
CA MET A 169 25.22 -7.82 -12.61
C MET A 169 25.40 -7.74 -14.13
N TYR A 170 25.51 -6.53 -14.69
CA TYR A 170 25.91 -6.36 -16.10
C TYR A 170 27.34 -6.87 -16.34
N GLU A 171 28.32 -6.49 -15.53
CA GLU A 171 29.72 -6.93 -15.66
C GLU A 171 29.82 -8.46 -15.53
N ASP A 172 29.15 -9.06 -14.55
CA ASP A 172 29.13 -10.50 -14.32
C ASP A 172 28.47 -11.26 -15.49
N SER A 173 27.34 -10.75 -15.99
CA SER A 173 26.67 -11.34 -17.15
C SER A 173 27.52 -11.24 -18.42
N LEU A 174 28.26 -10.16 -18.60
CA LEU A 174 29.21 -10.01 -19.71
C LEU A 174 30.37 -11.02 -19.61
N ALA A 175 30.87 -11.25 -18.40
CA ALA A 175 31.88 -12.26 -18.14
C ALA A 175 31.35 -13.68 -18.43
N GLN A 176 30.15 -14.01 -17.95
CA GLN A 176 29.49 -15.28 -18.25
C GLN A 176 29.28 -15.48 -19.76
N TYR A 177 28.85 -14.46 -20.49
CA TYR A 177 28.67 -14.51 -21.93
C TYR A 177 30.01 -14.80 -22.66
N GLN A 178 31.10 -14.16 -22.23
CA GLN A 178 32.42 -14.41 -22.81
C GLN A 178 32.92 -15.84 -22.57
N GLU A 179 32.70 -16.40 -21.38
CA GLU A 179 33.11 -17.75 -21.02
C GLU A 179 32.26 -18.83 -21.72
N LEU A 180 30.95 -18.59 -21.90
CA LEU A 180 29.99 -19.51 -22.49
C LEU A 180 29.89 -19.39 -24.02
N ALA A 181 30.72 -18.59 -24.67
CA ALA A 181 30.69 -18.41 -26.12
C ALA A 181 30.90 -19.72 -26.87
N GLY A 182 30.03 -20.00 -27.84
CA GLY A 182 30.03 -21.23 -28.64
C GLY A 182 29.42 -22.45 -27.95
N THR A 183 28.84 -22.29 -26.77
CA THR A 183 28.10 -23.34 -26.03
C THR A 183 26.59 -23.21 -26.22
N GLU A 184 25.83 -24.19 -25.75
CA GLU A 184 24.35 -24.12 -25.66
C GLU A 184 23.82 -23.10 -24.70
N TRP A 185 24.67 -22.40 -23.92
CA TRP A 185 24.35 -21.37 -22.96
C TRP A 185 24.55 -19.96 -23.52
N GLU A 186 25.19 -19.79 -24.69
CA GLU A 186 25.58 -18.47 -25.23
C GLU A 186 24.37 -17.55 -25.44
N ASP A 187 23.24 -18.05 -25.92
CA ASP A 187 22.04 -17.25 -26.19
C ASP A 187 21.43 -16.71 -24.88
N ALA A 188 21.30 -17.57 -23.86
CA ALA A 188 20.82 -17.18 -22.54
C ALA A 188 21.76 -16.14 -21.86
N ALA A 189 23.07 -16.37 -21.95
CA ALA A 189 24.05 -15.43 -21.42
C ALA A 189 24.00 -14.07 -22.14
N LEU A 190 23.81 -14.05 -23.47
CA LEU A 190 23.66 -12.81 -24.25
C LEU A 190 22.41 -12.03 -23.83
N LYS A 191 21.29 -12.72 -23.58
CA LYS A 191 20.05 -12.10 -23.12
C LYS A 191 20.18 -11.53 -21.71
N ASN A 192 20.89 -12.22 -20.81
CA ASN A 192 21.20 -11.68 -19.48
C ASN A 192 22.04 -10.41 -19.56
N VAL A 193 23.03 -10.36 -20.46
CA VAL A 193 23.76 -9.11 -20.74
C VAL A 193 22.81 -8.00 -21.16
N ALA A 194 21.84 -8.29 -22.06
CA ALA A 194 20.88 -7.30 -22.49
C ALA A 194 19.94 -6.86 -21.34
N PHE A 195 19.45 -7.81 -20.52
CA PHE A 195 18.57 -7.52 -19.38
C PHE A 195 19.22 -6.56 -18.38
N PHE A 196 20.44 -6.86 -17.94
CA PHE A 196 21.15 -6.01 -16.98
C PHE A 196 21.69 -4.72 -17.62
N ALA A 197 21.99 -4.71 -18.92
CA ALA A 197 22.32 -3.48 -19.64
C ALA A 197 21.14 -2.49 -19.67
N VAL A 198 19.92 -2.97 -19.93
CA VAL A 198 18.71 -2.14 -19.86
C VAL A 198 18.57 -1.53 -18.46
N GLY A 199 18.62 -2.34 -17.41
CA GLY A 199 18.51 -1.85 -16.04
C GLY A 199 19.61 -0.88 -15.64
N ALA A 200 20.86 -1.13 -16.01
CA ALA A 200 21.99 -0.24 -15.75
C ALA A 200 21.82 1.10 -16.47
N GLU A 201 21.47 1.11 -17.76
CA GLU A 201 21.25 2.35 -18.51
C GLU A 201 20.00 3.12 -18.01
N LEU A 202 18.95 2.45 -17.55
CA LEU A 202 17.80 3.09 -16.89
C LEU A 202 18.22 3.81 -15.60
N MET A 203 19.19 3.25 -14.86
CA MET A 203 19.82 3.88 -13.68
C MET A 203 20.90 4.91 -14.04
N GLY A 204 21.03 5.31 -15.30
CA GLY A 204 22.04 6.28 -15.75
C GLY A 204 23.49 5.79 -15.69
N GLN A 205 23.73 4.46 -15.59
CA GLN A 205 25.06 3.87 -15.53
C GLN A 205 25.65 3.68 -16.92
N GLU A 206 26.99 3.81 -17.04
CA GLU A 206 27.68 3.52 -18.30
C GLU A 206 27.76 2.02 -18.58
N VAL A 207 27.32 1.60 -19.75
CA VAL A 207 27.40 0.22 -20.25
C VAL A 207 28.47 0.12 -21.33
N ALA A 208 29.66 -0.41 -20.96
CA ALA A 208 30.79 -0.58 -21.86
C ALA A 208 30.77 -1.97 -22.53
N ASP A 209 31.39 -2.08 -23.70
CA ASP A 209 31.64 -3.36 -24.40
C ASP A 209 30.42 -4.20 -24.73
N LEU A 210 29.21 -3.59 -24.82
CA LEU A 210 27.93 -4.26 -25.09
C LEU A 210 28.02 -5.06 -26.44
N PRO A 211 27.78 -6.39 -26.42
CA PRO A 211 27.79 -7.24 -27.61
C PRO A 211 26.78 -6.78 -28.66
N THR A 212 27.12 -6.96 -29.96
CA THR A 212 26.27 -6.48 -31.06
C THR A 212 24.84 -7.03 -31.01
N GLY A 213 24.67 -8.30 -30.61
CA GLY A 213 23.34 -8.93 -30.44
C GLY A 213 22.53 -8.26 -29.33
N ALA A 214 23.15 -8.00 -28.20
CA ALA A 214 22.51 -7.31 -27.06
C ALA A 214 22.14 -5.86 -27.38
N LYS A 215 22.97 -5.12 -28.15
CA LYS A 215 22.67 -3.72 -28.53
C LYS A 215 21.31 -3.51 -29.16
N THR A 216 20.87 -4.44 -30.01
CA THR A 216 19.57 -4.33 -30.69
C THR A 216 18.43 -4.49 -29.69
N ILE A 217 18.54 -5.48 -28.81
CA ILE A 217 17.55 -5.76 -27.75
C ILE A 217 17.45 -4.54 -26.81
N VAL A 218 18.58 -4.09 -26.27
CA VAL A 218 18.64 -2.97 -25.34
C VAL A 218 18.01 -1.70 -25.93
N SER A 219 18.41 -1.34 -27.17
CA SER A 219 17.87 -0.13 -27.82
C SER A 219 16.36 -0.19 -28.06
N GLN A 220 15.82 -1.37 -28.38
CA GLN A 220 14.37 -1.55 -28.60
C GLN A 220 13.60 -1.54 -27.29
N GLU A 221 14.08 -2.26 -26.26
CA GLU A 221 13.44 -2.26 -24.93
C GLU A 221 13.39 -0.86 -24.34
N GLN A 222 14.50 -0.14 -24.37
CA GLN A 222 14.55 1.23 -23.87
C GLN A 222 13.56 2.15 -24.57
N GLN A 223 13.42 2.02 -25.89
CA GLN A 223 12.45 2.82 -26.63
C GLN A 223 11.02 2.57 -26.16
N LEU A 224 10.64 1.30 -25.94
CA LEU A 224 9.32 0.91 -25.47
C LEU A 224 9.07 1.38 -24.03
N ILE A 225 10.06 1.23 -23.15
CA ILE A 225 10.00 1.69 -21.75
C ILE A 225 9.85 3.21 -21.68
N LEU A 226 10.60 3.96 -22.48
CA LEU A 226 10.54 5.43 -22.46
C LEU A 226 9.28 5.97 -23.14
N ASP A 227 8.75 5.28 -24.16
CA ASP A 227 7.48 5.64 -24.79
C ASP A 227 6.28 5.38 -23.84
N ALA A 228 6.34 4.35 -23.01
CA ALA A 228 5.40 4.03 -21.93
C ALA A 228 3.90 4.12 -22.34
N ARG A 229 3.48 3.53 -23.47
CA ARG A 229 2.14 3.78 -24.04
C ARG A 229 1.28 2.57 -24.36
N SER A 230 1.88 1.39 -24.59
CA SER A 230 1.18 0.28 -25.23
C SER A 230 1.58 -1.06 -24.65
N VAL A 231 0.77 -2.07 -24.93
CA VAL A 231 1.13 -3.48 -24.73
C VAL A 231 1.78 -3.96 -26.01
N GLU A 232 3.04 -4.40 -25.92
CA GLU A 232 3.88 -4.81 -27.07
C GLU A 232 4.64 -6.12 -26.76
N GLU A 233 5.10 -6.81 -27.79
CA GLU A 233 5.99 -7.97 -27.66
C GLU A 233 7.40 -7.52 -27.26
N SER A 234 7.92 -8.04 -26.14
CA SER A 234 9.25 -7.71 -25.63
C SER A 234 10.36 -8.20 -26.56
N PRO A 235 11.26 -7.34 -27.01
CA PRO A 235 12.46 -7.73 -27.77
C PRO A 235 13.38 -8.71 -27.01
N LEU A 236 13.34 -8.73 -25.68
CA LEU A 236 14.15 -9.61 -24.84
C LEU A 236 13.57 -11.03 -24.75
N THR A 237 12.30 -11.13 -24.36
CA THR A 237 11.66 -12.42 -24.04
C THR A 237 10.81 -12.96 -25.18
N GLY A 238 10.23 -12.09 -26.01
CA GLY A 238 9.21 -12.43 -27.01
C GLY A 238 7.80 -12.55 -26.42
N ASP A 239 7.61 -12.27 -25.12
CA ASP A 239 6.34 -12.28 -24.45
C ASP A 239 5.69 -10.89 -24.46
N TRP A 240 4.37 -10.81 -24.28
CA TRP A 240 3.65 -9.55 -24.22
C TRP A 240 3.92 -8.82 -22.91
N GLU A 241 4.17 -7.51 -22.99
CA GLU A 241 4.41 -6.63 -21.85
C GLU A 241 3.59 -5.35 -21.96
N ASP A 242 3.00 -4.93 -20.83
CA ASP A 242 2.32 -3.64 -20.70
C ASP A 242 3.34 -2.54 -20.37
N TYR A 243 3.88 -1.92 -21.40
CA TYR A 243 4.84 -0.81 -21.24
C TYR A 243 4.20 0.47 -20.67
N SER A 244 2.87 0.60 -20.64
CA SER A 244 2.21 1.74 -19.98
C SER A 244 2.51 1.80 -18.47
N GLN A 245 2.88 0.68 -17.86
CA GLN A 245 3.28 0.59 -16.45
C GLN A 245 4.62 1.30 -16.14
N TYR A 246 5.46 1.54 -17.14
CA TYR A 246 6.75 2.22 -16.97
C TYR A 246 6.64 3.76 -16.95
N LYS A 247 5.42 4.31 -17.09
CA LYS A 247 5.17 5.73 -16.93
C LYS A 247 5.34 6.13 -15.46
N PRO A 248 6.35 6.96 -15.10
CA PRO A 248 6.49 7.45 -13.73
C PRO A 248 5.24 8.20 -13.31
N ARG A 249 4.84 7.99 -12.07
CA ARG A 249 3.65 8.59 -11.46
C ARG A 249 4.01 9.08 -10.07
N GLY A 250 3.16 9.94 -9.53
CA GLY A 250 3.38 10.39 -8.19
C GLY A 250 4.66 11.18 -8.01
N TYR A 251 5.33 11.08 -6.88
CA TYR A 251 6.55 11.86 -6.60
C TYR A 251 7.76 11.48 -7.46
N TYR A 252 7.67 10.43 -8.25
CA TYR A 252 8.70 10.12 -9.26
C TYR A 252 8.61 11.08 -10.43
N GLU A 253 7.44 11.63 -10.75
CA GLU A 253 7.23 12.54 -11.87
C GLU A 253 8.00 13.85 -11.64
N GLY A 254 8.82 14.24 -12.61
CA GLY A 254 9.61 15.48 -12.58
C GLY A 254 10.90 15.43 -11.76
N ASN A 255 11.27 14.28 -11.18
CA ASN A 255 12.57 14.06 -10.55
C ASN A 255 13.35 13.01 -11.34
N GLU A 256 14.37 13.45 -12.10
CA GLU A 256 15.12 12.60 -13.04
C GLU A 256 15.69 11.33 -12.38
N GLU A 257 16.25 11.43 -11.18
CA GLU A 257 16.84 10.30 -10.44
C GLU A 257 15.78 9.28 -10.00
N LEU A 258 14.65 9.76 -9.47
CA LEU A 258 13.53 8.91 -9.06
C LEU A 258 12.78 8.33 -10.27
N GLU A 259 12.66 9.04 -11.39
CA GLU A 259 12.13 8.49 -12.63
C GLU A 259 13.00 7.34 -13.18
N GLN A 260 14.31 7.46 -13.09
CA GLN A 260 15.27 6.42 -13.46
C GLN A 260 15.09 5.19 -12.56
N TYR A 261 15.04 5.39 -11.25
CA TYR A 261 14.79 4.33 -10.26
C TYR A 261 13.46 3.63 -10.50
N PHE A 262 12.37 4.39 -10.71
CA PHE A 262 11.05 3.85 -11.02
C PHE A 262 11.08 2.89 -12.20
N ARG A 263 11.62 3.35 -13.35
CA ARG A 263 11.69 2.53 -14.56
C ARG A 263 12.55 1.29 -14.38
N ALA A 264 13.67 1.41 -13.67
CA ALA A 264 14.56 0.27 -13.40
C ALA A 264 13.90 -0.75 -12.47
N MET A 265 13.21 -0.32 -11.41
CA MET A 265 12.49 -1.22 -10.51
C MET A 265 11.31 -1.90 -11.18
N MET A 266 10.55 -1.17 -12.03
CA MET A 266 9.52 -1.78 -12.90
C MET A 266 10.14 -2.83 -13.83
N TRP A 267 11.30 -2.53 -14.45
CA TRP A 267 12.01 -3.49 -15.30
C TRP A 267 12.38 -4.77 -14.57
N TYR A 268 13.01 -4.66 -13.41
CA TYR A 268 13.43 -5.82 -12.62
C TYR A 268 12.28 -6.59 -11.98
N GLY A 269 11.17 -5.92 -11.68
CA GLY A 269 10.01 -6.52 -11.01
C GLY A 269 9.04 -7.20 -11.97
N ARG A 270 8.83 -6.64 -13.16
CA ARG A 270 7.82 -7.14 -14.10
C ARG A 270 8.30 -8.26 -15.00
N ARG A 271 9.60 -8.33 -15.32
CA ARG A 271 10.13 -9.34 -16.25
C ARG A 271 10.06 -10.74 -15.64
N ASN A 272 9.24 -11.60 -16.27
CA ASN A 272 9.11 -13.01 -15.93
C ASN A 272 9.94 -13.87 -16.87
N PHE A 273 10.79 -14.71 -16.32
CA PHE A 273 11.55 -15.72 -17.05
C PHE A 273 10.83 -17.07 -16.92
N ALA A 274 9.93 -17.36 -17.87
CA ALA A 274 8.94 -18.43 -17.78
C ALA A 274 9.57 -19.82 -17.69
N GLN A 275 9.14 -20.64 -16.73
CA GLN A 275 9.59 -22.02 -16.53
C GLN A 275 9.27 -22.96 -17.71
N THR A 276 8.37 -22.55 -18.59
CA THR A 276 8.03 -23.30 -19.83
C THR A 276 9.04 -23.12 -20.97
N ASN A 277 9.95 -22.11 -20.83
CA ASN A 277 10.94 -21.75 -21.85
C ASN A 277 12.34 -22.19 -21.41
N GLU A 278 12.99 -23.03 -22.23
CA GLU A 278 14.31 -23.61 -21.91
C GLU A 278 15.42 -22.56 -21.85
N THR A 279 15.40 -21.56 -22.75
CA THR A 279 16.38 -20.47 -22.74
C THR A 279 16.20 -19.60 -21.49
N GLN A 280 14.96 -19.24 -21.14
CA GLN A 280 14.66 -18.46 -19.94
C GLN A 280 14.99 -19.20 -18.64
N ASN A 281 14.88 -20.54 -18.62
CA ASN A 281 15.38 -21.35 -17.50
C ASN A 281 16.91 -21.30 -17.36
N ARG A 282 17.66 -21.22 -18.48
CA ARG A 282 19.10 -20.98 -18.46
C ARG A 282 19.44 -19.57 -18.02
N GLU A 283 18.69 -18.57 -18.50
CA GLU A 283 18.83 -17.18 -18.07
C GLU A 283 18.69 -17.04 -16.55
N ALA A 284 17.61 -17.59 -15.96
CA ALA A 284 17.36 -17.58 -14.53
C ALA A 284 18.48 -18.28 -13.71
N LEU A 285 18.99 -19.42 -14.20
CA LEU A 285 20.09 -20.11 -13.54
C LEU A 285 21.37 -19.27 -13.54
N LEU A 286 21.72 -18.68 -14.69
CA LEU A 286 22.93 -17.82 -14.81
C LEU A 286 22.81 -16.55 -13.95
N MET A 287 21.64 -15.89 -13.92
CA MET A 287 21.39 -14.72 -13.05
C MET A 287 21.57 -15.09 -11.56
N THR A 288 21.02 -16.23 -11.16
CA THR A 288 21.12 -16.71 -9.78
C THR A 288 22.57 -17.00 -9.39
N LEU A 289 23.35 -17.61 -10.27
CA LEU A 289 24.78 -17.86 -10.03
C LEU A 289 25.58 -16.56 -9.96
N ALA A 290 25.37 -15.63 -10.90
CA ALA A 290 26.04 -14.33 -10.89
C ALA A 290 25.81 -13.60 -9.56
N LEU A 291 24.55 -13.50 -9.12
CA LEU A 291 24.21 -12.85 -7.86
C LEU A 291 24.79 -13.60 -6.63
N GLN A 292 24.93 -14.93 -6.70
CA GLN A 292 25.50 -15.73 -5.62
C GLN A 292 27.02 -15.57 -5.52
N GLU A 293 27.72 -15.37 -6.65
CA GLU A 293 29.16 -15.24 -6.71
C GLU A 293 29.64 -13.82 -6.37
N ASP A 294 28.86 -12.79 -6.68
CA ASP A 294 29.17 -11.40 -6.37
C ASP A 294 28.53 -10.94 -5.06
N SER A 295 29.34 -10.98 -3.98
CA SER A 295 28.87 -10.59 -2.65
C SER A 295 28.44 -9.12 -2.55
N GLU A 296 28.99 -8.20 -3.36
CA GLU A 296 28.61 -6.79 -3.34
C GLU A 296 27.30 -6.54 -4.09
N ALA A 297 27.05 -7.25 -5.20
CA ALA A 297 25.77 -7.24 -5.89
C ALA A 297 24.68 -7.84 -5.00
N GLN A 298 24.99 -8.99 -4.38
CA GLN A 298 24.05 -9.69 -3.48
C GLN A 298 23.70 -8.84 -2.26
N GLU A 299 24.70 -8.18 -1.62
CA GLU A 299 24.46 -7.28 -0.49
C GLU A 299 23.54 -6.11 -0.89
N ALA A 300 23.78 -5.50 -2.05
CA ALA A 300 22.96 -4.39 -2.54
C ALA A 300 21.53 -4.85 -2.90
N TRP A 301 21.42 -5.97 -3.62
CA TRP A 301 20.13 -6.57 -3.97
C TRP A 301 19.30 -6.94 -2.73
N ASN A 302 19.91 -7.62 -1.74
CA ASN A 302 19.24 -7.98 -0.49
C ASN A 302 18.76 -6.76 0.29
N ALA A 303 19.52 -5.67 0.32
CA ALA A 303 19.12 -4.44 1.00
C ALA A 303 17.88 -3.83 0.32
N VAL A 304 17.90 -3.69 -1.02
CA VAL A 304 16.73 -3.20 -1.77
C VAL A 304 15.52 -4.10 -1.56
N TYR A 305 15.69 -5.42 -1.70
CA TYR A 305 14.60 -6.39 -1.52
C TYR A 305 14.00 -6.32 -0.12
N SER A 306 14.82 -6.28 0.94
CA SER A 306 14.36 -6.31 2.33
C SER A 306 13.65 -5.02 2.72
N ILE A 307 14.19 -3.85 2.33
CA ILE A 307 13.59 -2.56 2.65
C ILE A 307 12.25 -2.39 1.91
N THR A 308 12.19 -2.70 0.62
CA THR A 308 10.94 -2.62 -0.14
C THR A 308 9.90 -3.64 0.33
N SER A 309 10.33 -4.83 0.80
CA SER A 309 9.43 -5.80 1.43
C SER A 309 8.88 -5.34 2.78
N PHE A 310 9.65 -4.58 3.54
CA PHE A 310 9.17 -3.98 4.79
C PHE A 310 8.03 -2.96 4.54
N PHE A 311 8.15 -2.15 3.50
CA PHE A 311 7.09 -1.22 3.11
C PHE A 311 5.87 -1.94 2.51
N ALA A 312 6.05 -2.68 1.41
CA ALA A 312 4.96 -3.13 0.55
C ALA A 312 4.65 -4.64 0.66
N GLY A 313 5.43 -5.41 1.39
CA GLY A 313 5.28 -6.87 1.50
C GLY A 313 6.30 -7.65 0.69
N ALA A 314 6.39 -8.95 0.94
CA ALA A 314 7.26 -9.84 0.19
C ALA A 314 6.65 -10.13 -1.21
N SER A 315 7.50 -10.45 -2.17
CA SER A 315 7.04 -10.98 -3.47
C SER A 315 6.44 -12.38 -3.32
N ASP A 316 5.42 -12.69 -4.10
CA ASP A 316 4.88 -14.03 -4.27
C ASP A 316 5.46 -14.75 -5.52
N ASP A 317 6.30 -14.05 -6.28
CA ASP A 317 7.04 -14.61 -7.41
C ASP A 317 8.24 -15.44 -6.93
N ALA A 318 8.57 -16.51 -7.64
CA ALA A 318 9.80 -17.25 -7.40
C ALA A 318 11.02 -16.47 -7.92
N GLY A 319 12.00 -16.26 -7.07
CA GLY A 319 13.20 -15.48 -7.36
C GLY A 319 14.49 -16.16 -6.89
N TYR A 320 15.49 -15.33 -6.61
CA TYR A 320 16.80 -15.80 -6.13
C TYR A 320 16.69 -16.75 -4.94
N GLN A 321 15.81 -16.44 -3.97
CA GLN A 321 15.68 -17.21 -2.72
C GLN A 321 15.17 -18.63 -2.93
N GLU A 322 14.30 -18.85 -3.92
CA GLU A 322 13.73 -20.15 -4.28
C GLU A 322 14.65 -20.93 -5.23
N TYR A 323 15.34 -20.24 -6.15
CA TYR A 323 16.16 -20.87 -7.17
C TYR A 323 17.55 -21.26 -6.66
N ALA A 324 18.20 -20.48 -5.82
CA ALA A 324 19.55 -20.75 -5.31
C ALA A 324 19.66 -22.10 -4.56
N PRO A 325 18.74 -22.49 -3.65
CA PRO A 325 18.75 -23.81 -3.03
C PRO A 325 18.58 -24.98 -4.02
N ILE A 326 17.76 -24.79 -5.05
CA ILE A 326 17.54 -25.81 -6.08
C ILE A 326 18.82 -26.00 -6.90
N ILE A 327 19.50 -24.93 -7.27
CA ILE A 327 20.77 -25.00 -7.99
C ILE A 327 21.82 -25.71 -7.12
N GLU A 328 21.91 -25.38 -5.82
CA GLU A 328 22.81 -26.07 -4.89
C GLU A 328 22.49 -27.57 -4.77
N GLU A 329 21.20 -27.95 -4.72
CA GLU A 329 20.79 -29.36 -4.68
C GLU A 329 21.19 -30.13 -5.96
N VAL A 330 21.13 -29.46 -7.11
CA VAL A 330 21.37 -30.12 -8.41
C VAL A 330 22.84 -30.17 -8.76
N TYR A 331 23.57 -29.07 -8.61
CA TYR A 331 24.94 -28.89 -9.09
C TYR A 331 25.98 -28.85 -7.97
N GLY A 332 25.53 -28.70 -6.71
CA GLY A 332 26.39 -28.56 -5.53
C GLY A 332 26.85 -27.12 -5.29
N LYS A 333 27.41 -26.85 -4.09
CA LYS A 333 27.82 -25.50 -3.65
C LYS A 333 28.93 -24.87 -4.51
N ASP A 334 29.80 -25.69 -5.09
CA ASP A 334 30.96 -25.26 -5.89
C ASP A 334 30.67 -25.40 -7.41
N VAL A 335 29.48 -25.04 -7.85
CA VAL A 335 29.11 -25.06 -9.27
C VAL A 335 29.90 -23.98 -10.01
N THR A 336 30.37 -24.30 -11.22
CA THR A 336 31.07 -23.37 -12.13
C THR A 336 30.44 -23.43 -13.51
N LEU A 337 30.59 -22.37 -14.32
CA LEU A 337 30.03 -22.34 -15.66
C LEU A 337 30.51 -23.55 -16.53
N GLU A 338 31.79 -23.97 -16.36
CA GLU A 338 32.32 -25.15 -17.06
C GLU A 338 31.54 -26.44 -16.75
N LYS A 339 31.00 -26.56 -15.49
CA LYS A 339 30.19 -27.73 -15.10
C LYS A 339 28.78 -27.73 -15.69
N LEU A 340 28.27 -26.60 -16.12
CA LEU A 340 26.96 -26.50 -16.77
C LEU A 340 26.99 -27.00 -18.19
N VAL A 341 28.12 -26.77 -18.93
CA VAL A 341 28.24 -27.07 -20.34
C VAL A 341 28.25 -28.58 -20.57
N GLY A 342 27.29 -29.07 -21.37
CA GLY A 342 27.14 -30.49 -21.70
C GLY A 342 26.54 -31.36 -20.59
N ASP A 343 26.06 -30.80 -19.47
CA ASP A 343 25.36 -31.53 -18.41
C ASP A 343 23.83 -31.42 -18.52
N ASP A 344 23.30 -31.94 -19.62
CA ASP A 344 21.85 -31.96 -19.90
C ASP A 344 21.06 -32.64 -18.79
N LYS A 345 21.64 -33.64 -18.10
CA LYS A 345 20.94 -34.40 -17.05
C LYS A 345 20.69 -33.57 -15.80
N SER A 346 21.67 -32.81 -15.36
CA SER A 346 21.52 -31.90 -14.22
C SER A 346 20.59 -30.77 -14.60
N PHE A 347 20.68 -30.24 -15.82
CA PHE A 347 19.76 -29.23 -16.30
C PHE A 347 18.31 -29.72 -16.33
N GLU A 348 18.05 -30.91 -16.85
CA GLU A 348 16.71 -31.54 -16.81
C GLU A 348 16.20 -31.73 -15.37
N LYS A 349 17.09 -32.08 -14.40
CA LYS A 349 16.72 -32.21 -12.99
C LYS A 349 16.34 -30.82 -12.39
N TYR A 350 17.14 -29.80 -12.67
CA TYR A 350 16.88 -28.43 -12.28
C TYR A 350 15.51 -27.96 -12.80
N VAL A 351 15.24 -28.08 -14.09
CA VAL A 351 13.95 -27.70 -14.70
C VAL A 351 12.77 -28.43 -14.02
N LYS A 352 12.90 -29.71 -13.74
CA LYS A 352 11.85 -30.48 -13.03
C LYS A 352 11.61 -29.95 -11.60
N LEU A 353 12.65 -29.53 -10.91
CA LEU A 353 12.52 -29.03 -9.54
C LEU A 353 11.90 -27.62 -9.51
N ILE A 354 12.34 -26.69 -10.35
CA ILE A 354 11.72 -25.37 -10.41
C ILE A 354 10.23 -25.43 -10.78
N GLN A 355 9.83 -26.36 -11.63
CA GLN A 355 8.42 -26.57 -11.99
C GLN A 355 7.55 -27.04 -10.80
N THR A 356 8.14 -27.50 -9.69
CA THR A 356 7.40 -27.84 -8.46
C THR A 356 7.09 -26.62 -7.59
N LEU A 357 7.72 -25.48 -7.85
CA LEU A 357 7.41 -24.24 -7.15
C LEU A 357 5.96 -23.83 -7.40
N ASP A 358 5.34 -23.21 -6.42
CA ASP A 358 3.98 -22.70 -6.56
C ASP A 358 3.93 -21.54 -7.56
N PRO A 359 2.81 -21.34 -8.28
CA PRO A 359 2.62 -20.14 -9.09
C PRO A 359 2.38 -18.92 -8.18
N PRO A 360 2.65 -17.69 -8.67
CA PRO A 360 2.27 -16.49 -7.94
C PRO A 360 0.75 -16.46 -7.71
N ALA A 361 0.34 -15.92 -6.57
CA ALA A 361 -1.08 -15.76 -6.20
C ALA A 361 -1.74 -14.66 -7.03
N ILE A 362 -0.96 -13.64 -7.40
CA ILE A 362 -1.36 -12.53 -8.25
C ILE A 362 -0.72 -12.71 -9.63
N ASN A 363 -1.53 -12.61 -10.68
CA ASN A 363 -1.04 -12.72 -12.06
C ASN A 363 -0.96 -11.32 -12.70
N SER A 364 0.25 -10.81 -12.85
CA SER A 364 0.55 -9.54 -13.52
C SER A 364 0.95 -9.69 -15.00
N GLU A 365 0.91 -10.93 -15.54
CA GLU A 365 1.29 -11.20 -16.92
C GLU A 365 0.18 -10.85 -17.91
N VAL A 366 0.55 -10.24 -19.02
CA VAL A 366 -0.35 -10.03 -20.17
C VAL A 366 -0.26 -11.26 -21.08
N PHE A 367 -1.38 -11.97 -21.25
CA PHE A 367 -1.48 -13.09 -22.18
C PHE A 367 -2.32 -12.69 -23.38
N ALA A 368 -1.83 -12.99 -24.58
CA ALA A 368 -2.65 -12.90 -25.80
C ALA A 368 -3.88 -13.81 -25.67
N ASP A 369 -5.02 -13.37 -26.23
CA ASP A 369 -6.23 -14.20 -26.33
C ASP A 369 -5.92 -15.43 -27.20
N ASP A 370 -5.60 -16.53 -26.55
CA ASP A 370 -5.44 -17.83 -27.21
C ASP A 370 -6.73 -18.62 -26.97
N GLU A 371 -7.41 -19.03 -28.06
CA GLU A 371 -8.65 -19.84 -28.00
C GLU A 371 -8.38 -21.28 -27.46
N GLY A 372 -7.21 -21.52 -26.84
CA GLY A 372 -6.76 -22.81 -26.33
C GLY A 372 -7.08 -23.04 -24.85
N GLU A 373 -7.18 -24.31 -24.42
CA GLU A 373 -7.27 -24.77 -23.02
C GLU A 373 -5.94 -24.58 -22.23
N THR A 374 -5.12 -23.57 -22.52
CA THR A 374 -3.82 -23.39 -21.86
C THR A 374 -4.04 -22.86 -20.45
N ASP A 375 -3.48 -23.53 -19.45
CA ASP A 375 -3.51 -23.10 -18.05
C ASP A 375 -2.61 -21.86 -17.86
N LYS A 376 -3.21 -20.67 -17.90
CA LYS A 376 -2.51 -19.39 -17.76
C LYS A 376 -1.77 -19.29 -16.43
N THR A 377 -2.24 -19.96 -15.38
CA THR A 377 -1.56 -20.01 -14.08
C THR A 377 -0.19 -20.69 -14.18
N GLN A 378 -0.06 -21.69 -15.04
CA GLN A 378 1.23 -22.35 -15.29
C GLN A 378 2.16 -21.52 -16.19
N LEU A 379 1.60 -20.70 -17.07
CA LEU A 379 2.39 -19.76 -17.89
C LEU A 379 2.97 -18.62 -17.06
N ALA A 380 2.27 -18.19 -16.00
CA ALA A 380 2.75 -17.16 -15.08
C ALA A 380 3.92 -17.64 -14.20
N LYS A 381 4.19 -18.97 -14.11
CA LYS A 381 5.34 -19.50 -13.35
C LYS A 381 6.65 -19.13 -14.01
N GLY A 382 7.51 -18.46 -13.30
CA GLY A 382 8.83 -18.08 -13.79
C GLY A 382 9.74 -17.57 -12.68
N PHE A 383 10.92 -17.13 -13.07
CA PHE A 383 11.86 -16.42 -12.22
C PHE A 383 11.66 -14.91 -12.42
N ARG A 384 11.61 -14.15 -11.34
CA ARG A 384 11.70 -12.68 -11.38
C ARG A 384 12.91 -12.22 -10.57
N PHE A 385 13.69 -11.31 -11.14
CA PHE A 385 14.93 -10.85 -10.50
C PHE A 385 14.64 -10.04 -9.24
N MET A 386 13.65 -9.15 -9.28
CA MET A 386 13.15 -8.36 -8.15
C MET A 386 11.62 -8.35 -8.17
N GLY A 387 10.98 -9.53 -7.99
CA GLY A 387 9.56 -9.74 -8.16
C GLY A 387 8.67 -8.67 -7.50
N GLN A 388 7.54 -8.36 -8.14
CA GLN A 388 6.56 -7.41 -7.62
C GLN A 388 6.00 -7.88 -6.28
N ARG A 389 5.51 -6.96 -5.47
CA ARG A 389 5.09 -7.25 -4.10
C ARG A 389 3.68 -7.81 -4.08
N PHE A 390 3.46 -8.80 -3.21
CA PHE A 390 2.13 -9.34 -2.94
C PHE A 390 1.33 -8.35 -2.10
N SER A 391 0.15 -7.93 -2.58
CA SER A 391 -0.83 -7.19 -1.80
C SER A 391 -2.13 -7.99 -1.62
N LEU A 392 -2.78 -7.82 -0.46
CA LEU A 392 -3.99 -8.57 -0.12
C LEU A 392 -5.16 -8.23 -1.04
N ASP A 393 -5.35 -6.94 -1.33
CA ASP A 393 -6.41 -6.40 -2.18
C ASP A 393 -6.29 -6.87 -3.64
N GLU A 394 -5.08 -6.92 -4.21
CA GLU A 394 -4.87 -7.47 -5.54
C GLU A 394 -5.17 -8.98 -5.60
N ALA A 395 -4.84 -9.71 -4.53
CA ALA A 395 -5.25 -11.11 -4.40
C ALA A 395 -6.78 -11.25 -4.32
N VAL A 396 -7.49 -10.35 -3.64
CA VAL A 396 -8.95 -10.27 -3.60
C VAL A 396 -9.48 -10.05 -5.02
N PHE A 397 -9.02 -9.03 -5.73
CA PHE A 397 -9.44 -8.70 -7.09
C PHE A 397 -9.23 -9.88 -8.06
N THR A 398 -8.08 -10.54 -7.99
CA THR A 398 -7.77 -11.73 -8.81
C THR A 398 -8.80 -12.86 -8.60
N GLN A 399 -9.37 -13.02 -7.40
CA GLN A 399 -10.36 -14.07 -7.11
C GLN A 399 -11.79 -13.67 -7.50
N LEU A 400 -12.08 -12.38 -7.61
CA LEU A 400 -13.43 -11.84 -7.83
C LEU A 400 -13.67 -11.33 -9.26
N CYS A 401 -12.65 -11.39 -10.14
CA CYS A 401 -12.75 -11.04 -11.55
C CYS A 401 -12.79 -12.28 -12.48
N TYR A 402 -13.07 -12.08 -13.76
CA TYR A 402 -12.96 -13.09 -14.80
C TYR A 402 -11.46 -13.53 -14.92
N SER A 403 -11.07 -14.79 -14.96
CA SER A 403 -11.80 -16.02 -15.21
C SER A 403 -12.16 -16.84 -13.96
N LYS A 404 -11.87 -16.35 -12.76
CA LYS A 404 -12.26 -17.02 -11.50
C LYS A 404 -13.77 -16.93 -11.29
N VAL A 405 -14.33 -15.77 -11.58
CA VAL A 405 -15.76 -15.51 -11.67
C VAL A 405 -16.20 -15.68 -13.14
N LYS A 406 -17.39 -16.21 -13.38
CA LYS A 406 -17.91 -16.46 -14.72
C LYS A 406 -18.88 -15.36 -15.15
N GLU A 407 -19.42 -15.50 -16.38
CA GLU A 407 -20.37 -14.55 -16.94
C GLU A 407 -21.66 -14.45 -16.11
N ASN A 408 -22.30 -13.27 -16.16
CA ASN A 408 -23.65 -13.05 -15.66
C ASN A 408 -24.70 -13.67 -16.62
N PRO A 409 -26.02 -13.65 -16.28
CA PRO A 409 -27.06 -14.19 -17.16
C PRO A 409 -27.15 -13.54 -18.54
N GLU A 410 -26.67 -12.32 -18.69
CA GLU A 410 -26.60 -11.57 -19.96
C GLU A 410 -25.38 -11.94 -20.80
N GLY A 411 -24.42 -12.72 -20.26
CA GLY A 411 -23.19 -13.13 -20.90
C GLY A 411 -22.03 -12.12 -20.77
N GLU A 412 -22.15 -11.16 -19.86
CA GLU A 412 -21.11 -10.19 -19.59
C GLU A 412 -20.06 -10.78 -18.64
N LYS A 413 -18.80 -10.38 -18.82
CA LYS A 413 -17.65 -10.77 -18.01
C LYS A 413 -17.30 -9.66 -17.03
N ARG A 414 -17.02 -9.99 -15.77
CA ARG A 414 -16.51 -9.04 -14.78
C ARG A 414 -15.00 -8.85 -14.99
N MET A 415 -14.64 -7.93 -15.91
CA MET A 415 -13.25 -7.71 -16.30
C MET A 415 -12.50 -6.79 -15.32
N LEU A 416 -13.21 -5.86 -14.67
CA LEU A 416 -12.71 -5.00 -13.60
C LEU A 416 -13.41 -5.34 -12.27
N PRO A 417 -12.71 -5.19 -11.12
CA PRO A 417 -13.33 -5.31 -9.80
C PRO A 417 -14.17 -4.05 -9.46
N ASP A 418 -14.77 -4.06 -8.28
CA ASP A 418 -15.27 -2.89 -7.57
C ASP A 418 -14.40 -2.70 -6.31
N ALA A 419 -14.02 -1.48 -5.96
CA ALA A 419 -13.21 -1.24 -4.76
C ALA A 419 -13.87 -1.78 -3.49
N LEU A 420 -15.22 -1.82 -3.43
CA LEU A 420 -15.98 -2.46 -2.35
C LEU A 420 -15.66 -3.96 -2.17
N ASP A 421 -15.05 -4.63 -3.16
CA ASP A 421 -14.60 -6.01 -3.02
C ASP A 421 -13.59 -6.18 -1.86
N VAL A 422 -12.74 -5.17 -1.62
CA VAL A 422 -11.72 -5.21 -0.57
C VAL A 422 -12.34 -5.19 0.83
N PRO A 423 -13.13 -4.17 1.23
CA PRO A 423 -13.79 -4.17 2.53
C PRO A 423 -14.81 -5.32 2.69
N ALA A 424 -15.49 -5.75 1.62
CA ALA A 424 -16.35 -6.93 1.66
C ALA A 424 -15.57 -8.20 1.99
N ALA A 425 -14.41 -8.42 1.34
CA ALA A 425 -13.53 -9.55 1.62
C ALA A 425 -12.93 -9.49 3.03
N MET A 426 -12.72 -8.30 3.58
CA MET A 426 -12.24 -8.07 4.96
C MET A 426 -13.36 -8.17 6.01
N GLY A 427 -14.62 -8.40 5.63
CA GLY A 427 -15.73 -8.74 6.52
C GLY A 427 -16.79 -7.65 6.72
N SER A 428 -16.83 -6.61 5.89
CA SER A 428 -17.90 -5.60 5.94
C SER A 428 -19.20 -6.13 5.36
N ASP A 429 -20.22 -6.32 6.20
CA ASP A 429 -21.57 -6.67 5.75
C ASP A 429 -22.20 -5.57 4.90
N LYS A 430 -21.92 -4.29 5.19
CA LYS A 430 -22.41 -3.14 4.41
C LYS A 430 -21.81 -3.10 2.99
N ALA A 431 -20.52 -3.42 2.83
CA ALA A 431 -19.91 -3.52 1.50
C ALA A 431 -20.53 -4.68 0.69
N VAL A 432 -20.80 -5.81 1.33
CA VAL A 432 -21.50 -6.96 0.70
C VAL A 432 -22.91 -6.56 0.23
N GLU A 433 -23.66 -5.82 1.03
CA GLU A 433 -25.00 -5.32 0.65
C GLU A 433 -24.92 -4.40 -0.58
N LEU A 434 -24.01 -3.44 -0.59
CA LEU A 434 -23.82 -2.53 -1.72
C LEU A 434 -23.39 -3.26 -3.00
N LEU A 435 -22.53 -4.27 -2.90
CA LEU A 435 -22.12 -5.11 -4.03
C LEU A 435 -23.29 -5.96 -4.57
N GLN A 436 -24.24 -6.38 -3.72
CA GLN A 436 -25.48 -7.01 -4.17
C GLN A 436 -26.34 -6.02 -4.94
N GLU A 437 -26.48 -4.79 -4.44
CA GLU A 437 -27.23 -3.73 -5.11
C GLU A 437 -26.60 -3.35 -6.47
N ASN A 438 -25.28 -3.30 -6.56
CA ASN A 438 -24.52 -3.03 -7.79
C ASN A 438 -24.52 -4.20 -8.78
N GLY A 439 -25.10 -5.37 -8.40
CA GLY A 439 -25.23 -6.51 -9.27
C GLY A 439 -24.03 -7.45 -9.35
N ALA A 440 -22.99 -7.30 -8.52
CA ALA A 440 -21.81 -8.17 -8.49
C ALA A 440 -22.20 -9.66 -8.28
N PHE A 441 -23.23 -9.91 -7.49
CA PHE A 441 -23.74 -11.27 -7.20
C PHE A 441 -24.49 -11.91 -8.38
N THR A 442 -24.70 -11.21 -9.47
CA THR A 442 -25.27 -11.81 -10.70
C THR A 442 -24.24 -12.63 -11.48
N TYR A 443 -22.94 -12.40 -11.25
CA TYR A 443 -21.85 -13.15 -11.87
C TYR A 443 -21.72 -14.53 -11.23
N ALA A 444 -21.72 -15.58 -12.04
CA ALA A 444 -21.70 -16.94 -11.53
C ALA A 444 -20.37 -17.26 -10.82
N GLY A 445 -20.46 -17.72 -9.57
CA GLY A 445 -19.33 -18.06 -8.71
C GLY A 445 -18.77 -16.88 -7.90
N TYR A 446 -19.31 -15.67 -8.05
CA TYR A 446 -18.84 -14.50 -7.29
C TYR A 446 -19.06 -14.70 -5.77
N GLU A 447 -20.28 -15.02 -5.34
CA GLU A 447 -20.61 -15.26 -3.93
C GLU A 447 -19.73 -16.36 -3.30
N GLU A 448 -19.62 -17.52 -3.99
CA GLU A 448 -18.77 -18.63 -3.51
C GLU A 448 -17.29 -18.24 -3.37
N ASN A 449 -16.78 -17.43 -4.30
CA ASN A 449 -15.39 -16.98 -4.23
C ASN A 449 -15.19 -15.93 -3.15
N LEU A 450 -16.12 -14.98 -2.98
CA LEU A 450 -16.09 -13.99 -1.89
C LEU A 450 -16.05 -14.69 -0.52
N GLU A 451 -16.94 -15.67 -0.27
CA GLU A 451 -16.94 -16.45 0.98
C GLU A 451 -15.59 -17.16 1.23
N LYS A 452 -14.97 -17.71 0.18
CA LYS A 452 -13.65 -18.36 0.28
C LYS A 452 -12.56 -17.34 0.64
N VAL A 453 -12.59 -16.15 0.06
CA VAL A 453 -11.62 -15.10 0.32
C VAL A 453 -11.80 -14.57 1.75
N GLN A 454 -13.04 -14.28 2.18
CA GLN A 454 -13.35 -13.89 3.56
C GLN A 454 -12.81 -14.91 4.57
N THR A 455 -13.06 -16.20 4.36
CA THR A 455 -12.56 -17.27 5.23
C THR A 455 -11.04 -17.26 5.31
N LYS A 456 -10.36 -17.13 4.17
CA LYS A 456 -8.89 -17.10 4.12
C LYS A 456 -8.30 -15.86 4.81
N ILE A 457 -8.98 -14.71 4.74
CA ILE A 457 -8.53 -13.48 5.41
C ILE A 457 -8.72 -13.62 6.93
N GLN A 458 -9.88 -14.14 7.39
CA GLN A 458 -10.15 -14.38 8.79
C GLN A 458 -9.18 -15.39 9.45
N GLU A 459 -8.68 -16.36 8.68
CA GLU A 459 -7.69 -17.34 9.14
C GLU A 459 -6.25 -16.82 9.13
N LYS A 460 -5.98 -15.59 8.66
CA LYS A 460 -4.62 -15.02 8.63
C LYS A 460 -4.09 -14.83 10.05
N PRO A 461 -2.88 -15.33 10.34
CA PRO A 461 -2.27 -15.14 11.66
C PRO A 461 -1.78 -13.69 11.83
N ASP A 462 -1.56 -13.27 13.08
CA ASP A 462 -1.00 -11.96 13.41
C ASP A 462 0.30 -11.66 12.65
N SER A 463 1.13 -12.69 12.42
CA SER A 463 2.37 -12.55 11.65
C SER A 463 2.17 -12.09 10.22
N PHE A 464 1.02 -12.37 9.60
CA PHE A 464 0.69 -11.86 8.27
C PHE A 464 0.47 -10.36 8.30
N TRP A 465 -0.37 -9.88 9.22
CA TRP A 465 -0.67 -8.45 9.37
C TRP A 465 0.54 -7.62 9.80
N ASN A 466 1.52 -8.28 10.44
CA ASN A 466 2.77 -7.67 10.89
C ASN A 466 3.93 -7.80 9.90
N ALA A 467 3.73 -8.47 8.75
CA ALA A 467 4.81 -8.76 7.79
C ALA A 467 5.32 -7.53 7.04
N SER A 468 4.46 -6.53 6.83
CA SER A 468 4.80 -5.28 6.15
C SER A 468 3.99 -4.12 6.71
N LEU A 469 4.42 -2.90 6.42
CA LEU A 469 3.62 -1.70 6.74
C LEU A 469 2.31 -1.67 5.95
N TYR A 470 2.32 -2.14 4.71
CA TYR A 470 1.12 -2.28 3.87
C TYR A 470 0.02 -3.12 4.54
N ALA A 471 0.36 -4.35 4.93
CA ALA A 471 -0.59 -5.25 5.58
C ALA A 471 -1.05 -4.70 6.94
N ASN A 472 -0.15 -4.03 7.67
CA ASN A 472 -0.46 -3.42 8.96
C ASN A 472 -1.39 -2.21 8.83
N TRP A 473 -1.24 -1.40 7.77
CA TRP A 473 -2.15 -0.30 7.47
C TRP A 473 -3.57 -0.82 7.18
N LEU A 474 -3.72 -1.82 6.31
CA LEU A 474 -5.02 -2.45 6.06
C LEU A 474 -5.66 -3.00 7.36
N TYR A 475 -4.85 -3.60 8.24
CA TYR A 475 -5.33 -4.07 9.55
C TYR A 475 -5.77 -2.91 10.45
N THR A 476 -5.11 -1.77 10.38
CA THR A 476 -5.47 -0.55 11.12
C THR A 476 -6.83 -0.02 10.71
N LEU A 477 -7.25 -0.20 9.45
CA LEU A 477 -8.54 0.23 8.93
C LEU A 477 -9.72 -0.70 9.29
N ASN A 478 -9.46 -1.95 9.74
CA ASN A 478 -10.53 -2.91 10.02
C ASN A 478 -11.64 -2.42 10.97
N PRO A 479 -11.37 -1.63 12.03
CA PRO A 479 -12.42 -1.14 12.91
C PRO A 479 -13.49 -0.28 12.21
N LEU A 480 -13.18 0.33 11.05
CA LEU A 480 -14.15 1.07 10.22
C LEU A 480 -15.20 0.16 9.58
N LEU A 481 -14.92 -1.14 9.46
CA LEU A 481 -15.82 -2.12 8.84
C LEU A 481 -16.82 -2.72 9.81
N GLU A 482 -16.68 -2.45 11.12
CA GLU A 482 -17.50 -3.02 12.16
C GLU A 482 -18.77 -2.20 12.41
N GLU A 483 -19.91 -2.88 12.55
CA GLU A 483 -21.15 -2.25 12.99
C GLU A 483 -21.08 -1.90 14.49
N ARG A 484 -21.42 -0.65 14.84
CA ARG A 484 -21.45 -0.18 16.23
C ARG A 484 -22.88 -0.21 16.79
N GLY A 485 -23.01 -0.77 18.00
CA GLY A 485 -24.30 -1.03 18.65
C GLY A 485 -24.57 -0.14 19.86
N GLU A 486 -25.38 -0.66 20.80
CA GLU A 486 -25.76 0.03 22.05
C GLU A 486 -24.52 0.47 22.84
N GLY A 487 -24.57 1.68 23.36
CA GLY A 487 -23.46 2.30 24.11
C GLY A 487 -22.55 3.19 23.30
N TYR A 488 -22.64 3.15 21.96
CA TYR A 488 -21.96 4.13 21.09
C TYR A 488 -22.84 5.37 20.85
N PRO A 489 -22.25 6.53 20.50
CA PRO A 489 -23.02 7.72 20.11
C PRO A 489 -24.01 7.44 18.97
N SER A 490 -25.18 8.09 19.01
CA SER A 490 -26.29 7.78 18.08
C SER A 490 -25.95 8.02 16.62
N PHE A 491 -24.97 8.87 16.28
CA PHE A 491 -24.51 9.04 14.91
C PHE A 491 -23.75 7.78 14.40
N MET A 492 -23.11 6.98 15.27
CA MET A 492 -22.36 5.78 14.89
C MET A 492 -23.22 4.54 14.74
N THR A 493 -24.48 4.54 15.24
CA THR A 493 -25.33 3.35 15.32
C THR A 493 -26.33 3.23 14.16
N ASN A 494 -26.12 3.94 13.04
CA ASN A 494 -27.00 3.91 11.88
C ASN A 494 -26.25 3.49 10.60
N GLU A 495 -27.03 3.05 9.60
CA GLU A 495 -26.48 2.55 8.32
C GLU A 495 -25.71 3.60 7.53
N GLU A 496 -26.07 4.88 7.66
CA GLU A 496 -25.40 5.95 6.92
C GLU A 496 -23.98 6.20 7.46
N TRP A 497 -23.77 5.97 8.77
CA TRP A 497 -22.42 6.02 9.34
C TRP A 497 -21.55 4.86 8.89
N GLN A 498 -22.12 3.66 8.71
CA GLN A 498 -21.39 2.52 8.12
C GLN A 498 -20.92 2.85 6.70
N LYS A 499 -21.75 3.53 5.89
CA LYS A 499 -21.35 4.01 4.55
C LYS A 499 -20.25 5.09 4.63
N LYS A 500 -20.36 6.05 5.58
CA LYS A 500 -19.29 7.04 5.82
C LYS A 500 -17.98 6.34 6.19
N ASN A 501 -18.02 5.34 7.03
CA ASN A 501 -16.84 4.57 7.41
C ASN A 501 -16.25 3.78 6.22
N LEU A 502 -17.10 3.22 5.34
CA LEU A 502 -16.63 2.62 4.09
C LEU A 502 -15.94 3.66 3.19
N GLU A 503 -16.46 4.88 3.10
CA GLU A 503 -15.79 5.96 2.37
C GLU A 503 -14.43 6.31 3.00
N GLY A 504 -14.36 6.40 4.33
CA GLY A 504 -13.10 6.61 5.05
C GLY A 504 -12.09 5.48 4.84
N PHE A 505 -12.57 4.21 4.85
CA PHE A 505 -11.74 3.05 4.52
C PHE A 505 -11.19 3.14 3.09
N LEU A 506 -12.06 3.37 2.10
CA LEU A 506 -11.68 3.45 0.69
C LEU A 506 -10.77 4.64 0.40
N GLY A 507 -11.00 5.80 1.03
CA GLY A 507 -10.12 6.97 0.91
C GLY A 507 -8.71 6.67 1.42
N SER A 508 -8.56 6.12 2.62
CA SER A 508 -7.26 5.75 3.16
C SER A 508 -6.61 4.58 2.43
N TRP A 509 -7.40 3.61 1.94
CA TRP A 509 -6.89 2.54 1.08
C TRP A 509 -6.40 3.07 -0.28
N THR A 510 -7.08 4.06 -0.85
CA THR A 510 -6.64 4.75 -2.08
C THR A 510 -5.27 5.41 -1.87
N GLU A 511 -5.06 6.08 -0.73
CA GLU A 511 -3.75 6.62 -0.34
C GLU A 511 -2.68 5.53 -0.22
N LEU A 512 -2.99 4.42 0.44
CA LEU A 512 -2.09 3.27 0.56
C LEU A 512 -1.70 2.70 -0.82
N LYS A 513 -2.67 2.52 -1.71
CA LYS A 513 -2.42 2.05 -3.09
C LYS A 513 -1.56 3.04 -3.87
N HIS A 514 -1.88 4.31 -3.76
CA HIS A 514 -1.16 5.38 -4.39
C HIS A 514 0.31 5.45 -3.92
N ASP A 515 0.58 5.37 -2.62
CA ASP A 515 1.94 5.38 -2.07
C ASP A 515 2.74 4.15 -2.47
N THR A 516 2.10 3.02 -2.67
CA THR A 516 2.73 1.74 -2.97
C THR A 516 2.70 1.34 -4.44
N VAL A 517 2.04 2.09 -5.30
CA VAL A 517 2.13 1.99 -6.78
C VAL A 517 3.47 2.51 -7.32
N LEU A 518 4.32 2.95 -6.48
CA LEU A 518 5.51 3.76 -6.56
C LEU A 518 5.19 5.27 -6.50
N TYR A 519 4.58 5.70 -5.41
CA TYR A 519 4.69 6.94 -4.63
C TYR A 519 4.42 8.30 -5.29
N SER A 520 3.51 9.09 -4.75
CA SER A 520 3.22 10.42 -5.27
C SER A 520 3.12 11.54 -4.22
N LYS A 521 3.02 12.72 -4.63
CA LYS A 521 3.25 14.06 -4.05
C LYS A 521 2.00 14.95 -4.16
N GLN A 522 1.81 16.08 -3.52
CA GLN A 522 2.37 17.31 -2.96
C GLN A 522 1.30 18.35 -2.55
N PHE A 523 1.49 19.34 -1.80
CA PHE A 523 1.88 20.70 -1.34
C PHE A 523 0.71 21.65 -0.86
N VAL A 524 0.65 22.69 -0.14
CA VAL A 524 1.00 23.80 0.70
C VAL A 524 -0.06 24.93 0.93
N ALA A 525 -0.41 25.56 1.97
CA ALA A 525 -0.24 26.59 2.99
C ALA A 525 -1.45 27.41 3.44
N GLU A 526 -1.44 28.02 4.45
CA GLU A 526 -1.53 29.07 5.50
C GLU A 526 -2.72 30.06 5.45
N MET A 527 -3.22 30.67 6.51
CA MET A 527 -2.96 31.46 7.72
C MET A 527 -4.28 31.88 8.36
N GLY A 528 -4.44 32.29 9.56
CA GLY A 528 -4.09 32.82 10.78
C GLY A 528 -4.99 33.88 11.44
N GLY A 529 -5.42 33.71 12.68
CA GLY A 529 -5.54 34.64 13.80
C GLY A 529 -6.76 35.52 14.15
N GLY A 530 -7.36 35.40 15.36
CA GLY A 530 -8.09 36.45 16.06
C GLY A 530 -9.14 35.99 17.08
N ASP A 531 -9.09 36.53 18.30
CA ASP A 531 -9.75 36.13 19.56
C ASP A 531 -11.15 36.67 19.79
N GLU A 532 -12.06 35.81 20.33
CA GLU A 532 -13.09 36.07 21.35
C GLU A 532 -13.56 34.74 21.95
N GLU A 533 -13.67 34.63 23.30
CA GLU A 533 -13.99 33.37 24.00
C GLU A 533 -15.43 32.92 23.77
N VAL A 534 -15.61 31.82 23.07
CA VAL A 534 -16.86 31.07 22.90
C VAL A 534 -16.63 29.63 23.39
N ASP A 535 -17.68 28.94 23.88
CA ASP A 535 -17.58 27.50 24.21
C ASP A 535 -17.46 26.69 22.91
N ASP A 536 -16.22 26.34 22.57
CA ASP A 536 -15.79 25.64 21.37
C ASP A 536 -15.31 24.21 21.66
N ARG A 537 -15.72 23.61 22.78
CA ARG A 537 -15.35 22.22 23.14
C ARG A 537 -15.84 21.26 22.08
N GLY A 538 -14.87 20.56 21.48
CA GLY A 538 -15.08 19.62 20.41
C GLY A 538 -15.25 18.16 20.88
N TYR A 539 -15.09 17.22 19.95
CA TYR A 539 -15.28 15.78 20.14
C TYR A 539 -14.34 14.99 19.23
N VAL A 540 -13.89 13.83 19.65
CA VAL A 540 -13.13 12.89 18.81
C VAL A 540 -14.07 11.82 18.29
N GLU A 541 -13.96 11.43 17.02
CA GLU A 541 -14.63 10.24 16.49
C GLU A 541 -14.18 9.03 17.32
N PRO A 542 -15.07 8.39 18.14
CA PRO A 542 -14.58 7.51 19.18
C PRO A 542 -14.32 6.11 18.65
N MET A 543 -13.14 5.94 18.04
CA MET A 543 -12.62 4.72 17.45
C MET A 543 -11.28 4.30 18.10
N PRO A 544 -11.27 3.96 19.41
CA PRO A 544 -10.05 3.72 20.16
C PRO A 544 -9.18 2.60 19.57
N GLU A 545 -9.78 1.57 18.97
CA GLU A 545 -9.07 0.48 18.32
C GLU A 545 -8.25 0.99 17.12
N LEU A 546 -8.82 1.88 16.30
CA LEU A 546 -8.15 2.42 15.13
C LEU A 546 -6.97 3.30 15.54
N TYR A 547 -7.18 4.24 16.47
CA TYR A 547 -6.10 5.11 16.93
C TYR A 547 -4.98 4.35 17.61
N HIS A 548 -5.30 3.33 18.42
CA HIS A 548 -4.30 2.47 19.03
C HIS A 548 -3.50 1.68 17.98
N ARG A 549 -4.17 1.10 16.99
CA ARG A 549 -3.49 0.39 15.87
C ARG A 549 -2.62 1.33 15.06
N LEU A 550 -3.04 2.58 14.87
CA LEU A 550 -2.25 3.61 14.21
C LEU A 550 -1.00 3.98 15.01
N SER A 551 -1.11 4.10 16.35
CA SER A 551 0.05 4.30 17.23
C SER A 551 1.06 3.16 17.06
N VAL A 552 0.60 1.91 17.10
CA VAL A 552 1.45 0.72 16.89
C VAL A 552 2.07 0.67 15.49
N LEU A 553 1.32 1.02 14.45
CA LEU A 553 1.81 1.11 13.07
C LEU A 553 2.93 2.15 12.95
N THR A 554 2.74 3.32 13.55
CA THR A 554 3.73 4.42 13.60
C THR A 554 5.01 3.98 14.32
N GLN A 555 4.88 3.31 15.46
CA GLN A 555 6.00 2.74 16.22
C GLN A 555 6.79 1.70 15.40
N LYS A 556 6.09 0.81 14.68
CA LYS A 556 6.73 -0.17 13.79
C LYS A 556 7.47 0.49 12.64
N THR A 557 6.91 1.56 12.08
CA THR A 557 7.55 2.34 11.02
C THR A 557 8.89 2.88 11.51
N ALA A 558 8.90 3.56 12.65
CA ALA A 558 10.12 4.11 13.25
C ALA A 558 11.16 3.02 13.55
N TYR A 559 10.75 1.93 14.22
CA TYR A 559 11.64 0.83 14.60
C TYR A 559 12.24 0.12 13.38
N GLY A 560 11.43 -0.20 12.37
CA GLY A 560 11.89 -0.90 11.16
C GLY A 560 12.89 -0.08 10.37
N LEU A 561 12.61 1.21 10.13
CA LEU A 561 13.52 2.11 9.41
C LEU A 561 14.80 2.38 10.20
N GLU A 562 14.72 2.48 11.54
CA GLU A 562 15.93 2.56 12.40
C GLU A 562 16.77 1.30 12.29
N LYS A 563 16.15 0.13 12.29
CA LYS A 563 16.84 -1.16 12.15
C LYS A 563 17.55 -1.29 10.80
N PHE A 564 16.96 -0.80 9.71
CA PHE A 564 17.61 -0.70 8.41
C PHE A 564 18.67 0.42 8.34
N GLY A 565 18.65 1.38 9.26
CA GLY A 565 19.56 2.52 9.29
C GLY A 565 19.26 3.55 8.19
N VAL A 566 18.00 3.67 7.79
CA VAL A 566 17.53 4.52 6.70
C VAL A 566 16.58 5.64 7.18
N ILE A 567 16.60 5.96 8.46
CA ILE A 567 15.82 7.06 9.05
C ILE A 567 16.75 8.05 9.76
N ASN A 568 16.47 9.34 9.65
CA ASN A 568 17.19 10.39 10.37
C ASN A 568 16.54 10.71 11.75
N ASP A 569 17.21 11.52 12.56
CA ASP A 569 16.72 11.82 13.92
C ASP A 569 15.45 12.68 13.91
N THR A 570 15.28 13.58 12.93
CA THR A 570 14.08 14.42 12.79
C THR A 570 12.85 13.59 12.49
N ASP A 571 12.96 12.65 11.53
CA ASP A 571 11.84 11.75 11.16
C ASP A 571 11.46 10.84 12.33
N LYS A 572 12.42 10.40 13.16
CA LYS A 572 12.13 9.66 14.40
C LYS A 572 11.37 10.50 15.42
N GLU A 573 11.77 11.75 15.63
CA GLU A 573 11.09 12.67 16.55
C GLU A 573 9.65 12.93 16.08
N ASN A 574 9.43 13.09 14.78
CA ASN A 574 8.11 13.31 14.22
C ASN A 574 7.21 12.06 14.31
N LEU A 575 7.75 10.86 14.04
CA LEU A 575 7.01 9.61 14.25
C LEU A 575 6.64 9.42 15.73
N ALA A 576 7.54 9.71 16.66
CA ALA A 576 7.22 9.65 18.10
C ALA A 576 6.12 10.65 18.50
N ARG A 577 6.07 11.83 17.88
CA ARG A 577 4.99 12.80 18.08
C ARG A 577 3.66 12.31 17.50
N LEU A 578 3.67 11.64 16.34
CA LEU A 578 2.46 11.06 15.73
C LEU A 578 1.93 9.89 16.57
N GLU A 579 2.83 9.02 17.07
CA GLU A 579 2.51 7.98 18.04
C GLU A 579 1.82 8.56 19.28
N GLU A 580 2.41 9.58 19.91
CA GLU A 580 1.84 10.25 21.09
C GLU A 580 0.45 10.85 20.80
N LEU A 581 0.25 11.49 19.65
CA LEU A 581 -1.04 12.02 19.25
C LEU A 581 -2.10 10.92 19.11
N ALA A 582 -1.77 9.80 18.48
CA ALA A 582 -2.68 8.66 18.33
C ALA A 582 -3.03 8.03 19.68
N ASP A 583 -2.09 7.91 20.63
CA ASP A 583 -2.31 7.44 22.01
C ASP A 583 -3.22 8.38 22.79
N GLN A 584 -3.07 9.70 22.63
CA GLN A 584 -3.93 10.71 23.25
C GLN A 584 -5.36 10.62 22.71
N LEU A 585 -5.54 10.45 21.39
CA LEU A 585 -6.85 10.25 20.77
C LEU A 585 -7.49 8.91 21.18
N THR A 586 -6.72 7.85 21.36
CA THR A 586 -7.18 6.59 21.97
C THR A 586 -7.76 6.81 23.34
N THR A 587 -7.04 7.55 24.19
CA THR A 587 -7.44 7.86 25.57
C THR A 587 -8.72 8.71 25.60
N ILE A 588 -8.81 9.76 24.77
CA ILE A 588 -9.98 10.61 24.67
C ILE A 588 -11.20 9.81 24.20
N SER A 589 -11.04 9.00 23.15
CA SER A 589 -12.10 8.14 22.60
C SER A 589 -12.68 7.18 23.66
N ILE A 590 -11.82 6.55 24.47
CA ILE A 590 -12.28 5.68 25.57
C ILE A 590 -13.08 6.49 26.60
N LYS A 591 -12.64 7.66 26.99
CA LYS A 591 -13.36 8.52 27.95
C LYS A 591 -14.71 8.95 27.41
N GLU A 592 -14.79 9.34 26.15
CA GLU A 592 -16.05 9.70 25.50
C GLU A 592 -17.03 8.52 25.47
N LEU A 593 -16.56 7.31 25.12
CA LEU A 593 -17.38 6.10 25.14
C LEU A 593 -17.81 5.67 26.53
N THR A 594 -17.01 5.92 27.56
CA THR A 594 -17.33 5.54 28.95
C THR A 594 -18.03 6.66 29.76
N ASN A 595 -18.35 7.80 29.12
CA ASN A 595 -18.89 9.00 29.76
C ASN A 595 -17.98 9.56 30.86
N GLU A 596 -16.67 9.40 30.76
CA GLU A 596 -15.71 10.04 31.62
C GLU A 596 -15.46 11.48 31.13
N PRO A 597 -15.43 12.49 32.05
CA PRO A 597 -15.24 13.87 31.62
C PRO A 597 -13.81 14.09 31.10
N LEU A 598 -13.70 14.79 29.99
CA LEU A 598 -12.41 15.24 29.47
C LEU A 598 -11.83 16.35 30.34
N THR A 599 -10.51 16.38 30.44
CA THR A 599 -9.76 17.47 31.09
C THR A 599 -9.65 18.67 30.13
N GLU A 600 -9.33 19.85 30.66
CA GLU A 600 -9.10 21.05 29.83
C GLU A 600 -7.92 20.86 28.87
N ALA A 601 -6.91 20.09 29.24
CA ALA A 601 -5.79 19.77 28.36
C ALA A 601 -6.21 18.87 27.15
N GLU A 602 -7.16 17.96 27.35
CA GLU A 602 -7.73 17.14 26.28
C GLU A 602 -8.64 17.97 25.36
N PHE A 603 -9.44 18.88 25.91
CA PHE A 603 -10.18 19.84 25.09
C PHE A 603 -9.26 20.79 24.32
N GLU A 604 -8.14 21.22 24.92
CA GLU A 604 -7.14 22.04 24.21
C GLU A 604 -6.46 21.25 23.09
N LEU A 605 -6.19 19.96 23.29
CA LEU A 605 -5.69 19.09 22.21
C LEU A 605 -6.67 19.05 21.03
N ILE A 606 -7.96 18.82 21.29
CA ILE A 606 -9.00 18.80 20.25
C ILE A 606 -9.09 20.17 19.55
N ARG A 607 -9.06 21.28 20.31
CA ARG A 607 -9.11 22.65 19.79
C ARG A 607 -7.91 22.98 18.90
N SER A 608 -6.70 22.54 19.31
CA SER A 608 -5.45 22.80 18.61
C SER A 608 -5.04 21.69 17.62
N TYR A 609 -5.95 20.77 17.34
CA TYR A 609 -5.68 19.60 16.51
C TYR A 609 -5.17 19.96 15.11
N GLY A 610 -5.74 21.00 14.48
CA GLY A 610 -5.29 21.51 13.18
C GLY A 610 -3.81 21.87 13.14
N GLY A 611 -3.29 22.50 14.20
CA GLY A 611 -1.86 22.84 14.29
C GLY A 611 -0.93 21.63 14.41
N ASN A 612 -1.42 20.47 14.91
CA ASN A 612 -0.65 19.22 14.84
C ASN A 612 -0.62 18.67 13.42
N LEU A 613 -1.76 18.66 12.71
CA LEU A 613 -1.81 18.23 11.32
C LEU A 613 -0.95 19.12 10.42
N GLU A 614 -1.03 20.46 10.61
CA GLU A 614 -0.23 21.45 9.87
C GLU A 614 1.27 21.16 10.03
N HIS A 615 1.73 20.88 11.27
CA HIS A 615 3.13 20.54 11.53
C HIS A 615 3.56 19.29 10.76
N PHE A 616 2.80 18.20 10.82
CA PHE A 616 3.16 16.96 10.13
C PHE A 616 3.21 17.15 8.62
N TRP A 617 2.23 17.86 8.10
CA TRP A 617 2.16 18.19 6.70
C TRP A 617 3.33 19.10 6.26
N GLU A 618 3.68 20.16 7.03
CA GLU A 618 4.86 21.00 6.74
C GLU A 618 6.15 20.17 6.69
N GLU A 619 6.35 19.27 7.64
CA GLU A 619 7.52 18.39 7.67
C GLU A 619 7.54 17.46 6.44
N ALA A 620 6.40 16.94 6.01
CA ALA A 620 6.31 16.08 4.85
C ALA A 620 6.66 16.79 3.53
N VAL A 621 6.40 18.10 3.41
CA VAL A 621 6.53 18.83 2.15
C VAL A 621 7.70 19.81 2.09
N LYS A 622 8.37 20.13 3.21
CA LYS A 622 9.39 21.18 3.29
C LYS A 622 10.56 21.06 2.32
N GLU A 623 10.96 19.83 1.96
CA GLU A 623 12.07 19.57 1.04
C GLU A 623 11.66 19.67 -0.43
N GLN A 624 10.40 19.88 -0.69
CA GLN A 624 9.79 19.85 -2.00
C GLN A 624 9.50 21.26 -2.52
N SER A 625 9.53 22.25 -1.62
CA SER A 625 9.31 23.64 -1.98
C SER A 625 10.53 24.25 -2.64
N GLU A 626 10.42 24.70 -3.89
CA GLU A 626 11.44 25.51 -4.57
C GLU A 626 11.53 26.93 -3.97
N SER A 627 10.61 27.31 -3.10
CA SER A 627 10.49 28.65 -2.51
C SER A 627 11.19 28.73 -1.16
N GLU A 628 11.95 29.82 -0.90
CA GLU A 628 12.43 30.17 0.46
C GLU A 628 11.26 30.60 1.39
N SER A 629 10.02 30.71 0.89
CA SER A 629 8.82 31.04 1.63
C SER A 629 8.08 29.80 2.06
N ARG A 630 7.32 29.92 3.16
CA ARG A 630 6.43 28.85 3.65
C ARG A 630 5.46 28.47 2.52
N PRO A 631 5.27 27.19 2.32
CA PRO A 631 4.41 26.61 1.31
C PRO A 631 2.88 26.88 1.48
N TYR A 632 1.93 26.75 0.44
CA TYR A 632 0.45 26.94 0.46
C TYR A 632 -0.34 25.65 0.14
N SER A 633 -1.39 25.24 0.90
CA SER A 633 -2.16 24.00 0.71
C SER A 633 -2.80 23.85 -0.68
N SER A 634 -3.09 24.98 -1.34
CA SER A 634 -3.63 24.98 -2.70
C SER A 634 -2.63 24.57 -3.79
N GLU A 635 -1.33 24.52 -3.47
CA GLU A 635 -0.32 24.04 -4.41
C GLU A 635 -0.08 22.53 -4.28
N PHE A 636 -0.55 21.89 -3.14
CA PHE A 636 -0.37 20.48 -2.86
C PHE A 636 -1.60 19.92 -2.13
N PRO A 637 -2.73 19.83 -2.81
CA PRO A 637 -3.96 19.33 -2.23
C PRO A 637 -3.87 17.82 -1.96
N ALA A 638 -4.60 17.35 -0.95
CA ALA A 638 -4.76 15.92 -0.62
C ALA A 638 -5.28 15.07 -1.79
N ALA A 639 -5.83 15.71 -2.83
CA ALA A 639 -6.38 15.04 -4.00
C ALA A 639 -5.31 14.26 -4.78
N LEU A 640 -5.55 12.95 -4.98
CA LEU A 640 -4.68 12.01 -5.68
C LEU A 640 -5.50 10.95 -6.43
N VAL A 641 -4.87 10.24 -7.37
CA VAL A 641 -5.49 9.18 -8.17
C VAL A 641 -4.54 8.02 -8.38
N VAL A 642 -5.06 6.81 -8.41
CA VAL A 642 -4.28 5.58 -8.63
C VAL A 642 -5.04 4.56 -9.45
N ASP A 643 -4.38 3.92 -10.40
CA ASP A 643 -4.90 2.78 -11.12
C ASP A 643 -4.73 1.48 -10.30
N VAL A 644 -5.82 0.77 -10.05
CA VAL A 644 -5.83 -0.42 -9.18
C VAL A 644 -6.09 -1.73 -9.92
N ALA A 645 -6.64 -1.68 -11.12
CA ALA A 645 -6.89 -2.86 -11.94
C ALA A 645 -6.89 -2.54 -13.43
N THR A 646 -6.43 -3.50 -14.25
CA THR A 646 -6.36 -3.37 -15.72
C THR A 646 -7.24 -4.41 -16.40
N ASP A 647 -8.18 -3.96 -17.23
CA ASP A 647 -8.85 -4.81 -18.22
C ASP A 647 -7.98 -4.89 -19.50
N PRO A 648 -7.55 -6.08 -19.92
CA PRO A 648 -6.75 -6.26 -21.14
C PRO A 648 -7.46 -5.80 -22.43
N ASN A 649 -8.77 -5.54 -22.38
CA ASN A 649 -9.51 -4.91 -23.49
C ASN A 649 -9.29 -3.40 -23.62
N GLY A 650 -8.48 -2.80 -22.77
CA GLY A 650 -8.00 -1.43 -22.91
C GLY A 650 -8.57 -0.40 -21.93
N MET A 651 -9.07 -0.84 -20.78
CA MET A 651 -9.52 0.01 -19.68
C MET A 651 -8.73 -0.25 -18.40
N VAL A 652 -8.66 0.76 -17.54
CA VAL A 652 -8.15 0.66 -16.17
C VAL A 652 -9.22 1.16 -15.20
N LEU A 653 -9.24 0.60 -14.01
CA LEU A 653 -10.03 1.12 -12.89
C LEU A 653 -9.14 2.10 -12.11
N GLU A 654 -9.59 3.33 -12.02
CA GLU A 654 -8.96 4.39 -11.24
C GLU A 654 -9.74 4.63 -9.95
N GLU A 655 -9.01 4.72 -8.84
CA GLU A 655 -9.50 5.12 -7.54
C GLU A 655 -8.90 6.48 -7.19
N ALA A 656 -9.72 7.38 -6.61
CA ALA A 656 -9.24 8.71 -6.35
C ALA A 656 -9.87 9.33 -5.09
N ILE A 657 -9.12 10.24 -4.46
CA ILE A 657 -9.66 11.17 -3.47
C ILE A 657 -9.63 12.59 -4.03
N GLY A 658 -10.67 13.35 -3.69
CA GLY A 658 -10.81 14.76 -4.08
C GLY A 658 -10.38 15.70 -2.96
N GLY A 659 -10.80 16.97 -3.05
CA GLY A 659 -10.65 17.92 -1.95
C GLY A 659 -11.47 17.49 -0.72
N ILE A 660 -11.03 17.91 0.46
CA ILE A 660 -11.60 17.48 1.74
C ILE A 660 -13.03 18.03 1.90
N SER A 661 -13.96 17.15 2.27
CA SER A 661 -15.35 17.47 2.56
C SER A 661 -15.55 17.80 4.03
N GLU A 662 -16.58 18.64 4.32
CA GLU A 662 -16.96 19.01 5.68
C GLU A 662 -17.97 18.01 6.25
N ILE A 663 -17.72 17.50 7.45
CA ILE A 663 -18.71 16.74 8.20
C ILE A 663 -19.23 17.54 9.39
N TYR A 664 -20.54 17.59 9.57
CA TYR A 664 -21.22 18.14 10.72
C TYR A 664 -21.86 17.01 11.52
N VAL A 665 -21.51 16.87 12.78
CA VAL A 665 -21.95 15.76 13.64
C VAL A 665 -22.58 16.31 14.92
N VAL A 666 -23.73 15.76 15.30
CA VAL A 666 -24.34 16.06 16.61
C VAL A 666 -23.77 15.12 17.65
N VAL A 667 -22.99 15.68 18.57
CA VAL A 667 -22.22 14.97 19.59
C VAL A 667 -22.69 15.30 21.01
N PRO A 668 -22.64 14.35 21.98
CA PRO A 668 -22.93 14.62 23.39
C PRO A 668 -21.68 15.09 24.11
N VAL A 669 -21.66 16.35 24.55
CA VAL A 669 -20.58 16.92 25.38
C VAL A 669 -21.19 17.35 26.72
N ASP A 670 -20.70 16.83 27.84
CA ASP A 670 -21.21 17.10 29.19
C ASP A 670 -22.73 16.95 29.33
N GLY A 671 -23.31 15.91 28.66
CA GLY A 671 -24.74 15.62 28.68
C GLY A 671 -25.62 16.56 27.86
N LYS A 672 -25.03 17.36 26.97
CA LYS A 672 -25.71 18.30 26.06
C LYS A 672 -25.33 17.99 24.62
N LEU A 673 -26.28 18.12 23.70
CA LEU A 673 -26.06 17.93 22.28
C LEU A 673 -25.47 19.21 21.67
N ARG A 674 -24.46 19.03 20.83
CA ARG A 674 -23.77 20.10 20.07
C ARG A 674 -23.45 19.65 18.67
N ILE A 675 -23.37 20.57 17.73
CA ILE A 675 -22.75 20.33 16.42
C ILE A 675 -21.25 20.55 16.55
N ALA A 676 -20.47 19.56 16.15
CA ALA A 676 -19.02 19.68 15.92
C ALA A 676 -18.73 19.48 14.43
N LYS A 677 -17.68 20.12 13.92
CA LYS A 677 -17.30 20.13 12.50
C LYS A 677 -15.91 19.53 12.30
N GLY A 678 -15.79 18.62 11.34
CA GLY A 678 -14.53 17.96 10.95
C GLY A 678 -14.36 17.85 9.45
N GLY A 679 -13.24 17.23 9.04
CA GLY A 679 -12.92 16.89 7.65
C GLY A 679 -13.06 15.40 7.39
N VAL A 680 -13.52 15.02 6.20
CA VAL A 680 -13.57 13.63 5.72
C VAL A 680 -13.12 13.55 4.26
N PHE A 681 -12.70 12.37 3.83
CA PHE A 681 -12.37 12.11 2.43
C PHE A 681 -13.54 12.39 1.48
N THR A 682 -13.21 12.63 0.23
CA THR A 682 -14.13 12.69 -0.89
C THR A 682 -13.67 11.64 -1.90
N TYR A 683 -14.32 10.50 -1.94
CA TYR A 683 -13.89 9.34 -2.69
C TYR A 683 -14.57 9.26 -4.06
N TYR A 684 -13.80 8.80 -5.07
CA TYR A 684 -14.24 8.57 -6.45
C TYR A 684 -13.70 7.23 -6.97
N GLN A 685 -14.51 6.60 -7.83
CA GLN A 685 -14.13 5.40 -8.59
C GLN A 685 -14.63 5.57 -10.02
N PHE A 686 -13.78 5.34 -11.02
CA PHE A 686 -14.15 5.46 -12.43
C PHE A 686 -13.24 4.65 -13.36
N GLU A 687 -13.71 4.37 -14.56
CA GLU A 687 -12.95 3.71 -15.60
C GLU A 687 -12.26 4.71 -16.52
N GLN A 688 -11.01 4.41 -16.92
CA GLN A 688 -10.20 5.24 -17.81
C GLN A 688 -9.56 4.37 -18.92
N PRO A 689 -9.33 4.91 -20.15
CA PRO A 689 -8.58 4.17 -21.16
C PRO A 689 -7.15 3.86 -20.71
N LEU A 690 -6.68 2.63 -20.95
CA LEU A 690 -5.33 2.17 -20.65
C LEU A 690 -4.22 3.10 -21.16
N SER A 691 -4.41 3.66 -22.36
CA SER A 691 -3.47 4.61 -22.99
C SER A 691 -3.45 6.00 -22.35
N ASP A 692 -4.34 6.27 -21.41
CA ASP A 692 -4.55 7.58 -20.79
C ASP A 692 -4.70 7.45 -19.27
N ARG A 693 -3.84 6.61 -18.65
CA ARG A 693 -3.75 6.49 -17.18
C ARG A 693 -3.53 7.87 -16.58
N MET A 694 -4.35 8.22 -15.61
CA MET A 694 -4.37 9.55 -15.02
C MET A 694 -3.17 9.79 -14.10
N THR A 695 -2.63 11.01 -14.13
CA THR A 695 -1.67 11.49 -13.12
C THR A 695 -2.39 12.39 -12.11
N ASP A 696 -1.79 12.60 -10.94
CA ASP A 696 -2.36 13.49 -9.91
C ASP A 696 -2.61 14.90 -10.44
N SER A 697 -1.67 15.45 -11.23
CA SER A 697 -1.87 16.77 -11.86
C SER A 697 -3.10 16.78 -12.77
N GLN A 698 -3.27 15.78 -13.62
CA GLN A 698 -4.46 15.64 -14.48
C GLN A 698 -5.75 15.51 -13.65
N TRP A 699 -5.71 14.75 -12.54
CA TRP A 699 -6.84 14.60 -11.63
C TRP A 699 -7.19 15.92 -10.93
N ARG A 700 -6.21 16.61 -10.39
CA ARG A 700 -6.36 17.93 -9.75
C ARG A 700 -6.88 18.98 -10.70
N GLN A 701 -6.44 18.96 -11.96
CA GLN A 701 -6.99 19.82 -13.03
C GLN A 701 -8.48 19.53 -13.26
N LYS A 702 -8.89 18.26 -13.33
CA LYS A 702 -10.31 17.88 -13.46
C LYS A 702 -11.17 18.32 -12.26
N LEU A 703 -10.60 18.30 -11.07
CA LEU A 703 -11.26 18.81 -9.86
C LEU A 703 -11.30 20.34 -9.78
N GLY A 704 -10.55 21.05 -10.65
CA GLY A 704 -10.36 22.50 -10.59
C GLY A 704 -9.49 22.94 -9.41
N LEU A 705 -8.64 22.08 -8.90
CA LEU A 705 -7.68 22.35 -7.82
C LEU A 705 -6.31 22.77 -8.36
N GLU A 706 -6.02 22.50 -9.63
CA GLU A 706 -4.79 22.86 -10.30
C GLU A 706 -5.09 23.57 -11.64
N LEU A 707 -4.15 24.43 -12.10
CA LEU A 707 -4.28 25.14 -13.36
C LEU A 707 -4.10 24.20 -14.55
N THR A 708 -5.00 24.27 -15.51
CA THR A 708 -4.84 23.63 -16.81
C THR A 708 -3.72 24.29 -17.64
N ASP A 709 -3.29 23.66 -18.73
CA ASP A 709 -2.31 24.22 -19.68
C ASP A 709 -2.70 25.62 -20.19
N ASP A 710 -4.00 25.92 -20.25
CA ASP A 710 -4.55 27.23 -20.63
C ASP A 710 -4.60 28.21 -19.43
N MET A 711 -3.97 27.91 -18.31
CA MET A 711 -3.93 28.73 -17.09
C MET A 711 -5.31 29.04 -16.52
N GLN A 712 -6.19 28.06 -16.46
CA GLN A 712 -7.56 28.18 -15.91
C GLN A 712 -7.83 27.09 -14.89
N TYR A 713 -8.55 27.44 -13.80
CA TYR A 713 -9.18 26.48 -12.90
C TYR A 713 -10.54 26.08 -13.49
N ILE A 714 -10.67 24.87 -14.00
CA ILE A 714 -11.90 24.36 -14.62
C ILE A 714 -12.25 23.04 -13.95
N ARG A 715 -13.35 23.03 -13.20
CA ARG A 715 -13.87 21.77 -12.63
C ARG A 715 -14.67 21.01 -13.70
N ASP A 716 -14.46 19.72 -13.80
CA ASP A 716 -15.27 18.81 -14.61
C ASP A 716 -16.56 18.47 -13.83
N ASP A 717 -17.68 19.06 -14.24
CA ASP A 717 -18.98 18.86 -13.60
C ASP A 717 -19.58 17.45 -13.84
N SER A 718 -18.94 16.60 -14.69
CA SER A 718 -19.37 15.23 -14.93
C SER A 718 -18.81 14.23 -13.90
N LEU A 719 -17.89 14.66 -13.04
CA LEU A 719 -17.35 13.82 -11.97
C LEU A 719 -18.42 13.55 -10.90
N GLU A 720 -18.76 12.30 -10.72
CA GLU A 720 -19.72 11.86 -9.72
C GLU A 720 -19.06 10.90 -8.71
N GLN A 721 -19.37 11.12 -7.44
CA GLN A 721 -19.01 10.17 -6.37
C GLN A 721 -19.96 8.96 -6.45
N PRO A 722 -19.56 7.80 -5.87
CA PRO A 722 -20.41 6.61 -5.83
C PRO A 722 -21.82 6.92 -5.31
N GLN A 723 -22.85 6.35 -5.95
CA GLN A 723 -24.25 6.69 -5.66
C GLN A 723 -24.62 6.40 -4.20
N TRP A 724 -24.03 5.39 -3.57
CA TRP A 724 -24.32 5.01 -2.18
C TRP A 724 -23.89 6.09 -1.16
N THR A 725 -22.99 7.01 -1.52
CA THR A 725 -22.58 8.14 -0.66
C THR A 725 -23.65 9.24 -0.60
N GLN A 726 -24.55 9.32 -1.59
CA GLN A 726 -25.52 10.41 -1.71
C GLN A 726 -26.58 10.42 -0.59
N SER A 727 -26.76 9.31 0.15
CA SER A 727 -27.72 9.23 1.25
C SER A 727 -27.35 10.11 2.44
N TYR A 728 -26.07 10.29 2.74
CA TYR A 728 -25.57 11.15 3.84
C TYR A 728 -24.84 12.41 3.35
N ARG A 729 -24.45 12.51 2.07
CA ARG A 729 -23.82 13.69 1.48
C ARG A 729 -24.83 14.70 0.99
N SER A 730 -24.45 15.99 1.00
CA SER A 730 -25.24 17.14 0.51
C SER A 730 -24.35 18.12 -0.22
N LYS A 731 -24.85 18.69 -1.33
CA LYS A 731 -24.17 19.75 -2.06
C LYS A 731 -24.69 21.12 -1.63
N TRP A 732 -23.82 22.10 -1.48
CA TRP A 732 -24.23 23.50 -1.26
C TRP A 732 -25.01 23.97 -2.48
N GLN A 733 -26.22 24.52 -2.24
CA GLN A 733 -27.06 25.09 -3.29
C GLN A 733 -26.92 26.62 -3.22
N TYR A 734 -26.29 27.20 -4.22
CA TYR A 734 -26.21 28.65 -4.35
C TYR A 734 -27.42 29.13 -5.14
N GLU A 735 -28.25 30.04 -4.54
CA GLU A 735 -29.30 30.73 -5.31
C GLU A 735 -28.63 31.63 -6.37
N ASN A 736 -28.95 31.36 -7.65
CA ASN A 736 -28.48 32.13 -8.80
C ASN A 736 -29.11 33.50 -8.85
#